data_c12b130b85333ae210eaee9aed345812
#
_entry.id   c12b130b85333ae210eaee9aed345812
#
_cell.length_a   1.000
_cell.length_b   1.000
_cell.length_c   1.000
_cell.angle_alpha   90.00
_cell.angle_beta   90.00
_cell.angle_gamma   90.00
#
_symmetry.space_group_name_H-M   'P 1'
#
loop_
_entity.id
_entity.type
_entity.pdbx_description
1 polymer ?
#
loop_
_entity_poly.entity_id
_entity_poly.type
_entity_poly.pdbx_seq_one_letter_code
_entity_poly.pdbx_strand_id
1 'polypeptide(L)'
;MNKFLNRSVKPKRDDRTKETVYRTRGTAYEELEEFASYWSSLYTARKKMERSLMYAKEDQWGDYIKDPDTGKMMTEGELIKKNGKVPLKNNMIAPIVKNIEGQFRRNVTKPICSVRDRDEAKVGEMMSIAMEYAQSLNEITELDAASLMVLECGGYIAQRIEFGYNEYKHMNDAWVYNVDPSRLFFNTNIEDQRGWDITCIGEIFDMDFEQVVAAFAKSKKDREWLESIYGTDDHPRRSFVDGVQGYNQKNADFYTPAEVDLCRVILGWKLESRDAYFYHDTLDGSWGFVGLNEVNKLEYINQKRISEALEAGVEEEDILLIEYEFKVERYWYYRYLSPWGDVLQEGRSPYWHGQHNYVFHAYPIIHGKIFNFIEDFIDQQRSINRTMTLIDFIRSSSAKGLVVVDEDAFDSMSREEIIDEYVRYNGVLFCRLKPGKDIRSVITQLNGAGAIQGDYELLSLQLKLINDIAGVNSAMQGKDPSSGTAASLYAQQTENASMNLKGLFDSFKAFRKRRDLKLMQTIQQYYDSPRYIELGGKDYSEESKYYDPEKVQGAQLDLELTEGTNTPTFQMLENEFLMKLFEMQAINVKTLLENSSLPFASKILESIKRAEQEMAENQNMTQMDPALMQQIASQNPALMEKMMNDSNASPQDGIIQQAA
;
A
#
# COMPACT_ATOMS: atom_id res chain seq x y z
N MET A 1 -25.15 30.01 -19.61
CA MET A 1 -24.78 30.83 -18.48
C MET A 1 -24.13 30.05 -17.31
N ASN A 2 -24.04 28.71 -17.34
CA ASN A 2 -23.44 27.91 -16.27
C ASN A 2 -22.03 27.33 -16.56
N LYS A 3 -21.36 27.73 -17.64
CA LYS A 3 -20.00 27.24 -18.01
C LYS A 3 -18.83 27.88 -17.25
N PHE A 4 -19.10 28.91 -16.44
CA PHE A 4 -18.02 29.74 -15.87
C PHE A 4 -17.81 29.58 -14.38
N LEU A 5 -18.60 28.79 -13.68
CA LEU A 5 -18.62 28.80 -12.22
C LEU A 5 -17.59 27.90 -11.52
N ASN A 6 -16.75 27.15 -12.24
CA ASN A 6 -15.83 26.21 -11.58
C ASN A 6 -14.47 26.01 -12.27
N ARG A 7 -13.98 26.98 -13.02
CA ARG A 7 -12.58 26.94 -13.46
C ARG A 7 -11.69 27.61 -12.42
N SER A 8 -11.19 26.82 -11.47
CA SER A 8 -9.94 27.21 -10.81
C SER A 8 -8.92 27.44 -11.91
N VAL A 9 -8.43 28.67 -12.08
CA VAL A 9 -7.32 28.94 -13.01
C VAL A 9 -6.17 28.10 -12.52
N LYS A 10 -5.88 27.06 -13.28
CA LYS A 10 -4.66 26.29 -13.08
C LYS A 10 -3.53 27.26 -13.37
N PRO A 11 -2.61 27.53 -12.45
CA PRO A 11 -1.46 28.36 -12.73
C PRO A 11 -0.75 27.76 -13.93
N LYS A 12 -0.36 28.61 -14.87
CA LYS A 12 0.43 28.16 -16.02
C LYS A 12 1.65 27.42 -15.49
N ARG A 13 1.94 26.26 -16.06
CA ARG A 13 3.03 25.34 -15.70
C ARG A 13 4.36 26.06 -15.44
N ASP A 14 4.66 27.08 -16.22
CA ASP A 14 5.90 27.86 -16.11
C ASP A 14 6.03 28.69 -14.83
N ASP A 15 4.93 29.13 -14.23
CA ASP A 15 5.00 30.00 -13.07
C ASP A 15 5.22 29.25 -11.77
N ARG A 16 4.74 28.00 -11.66
CA ARG A 16 4.97 27.16 -10.48
C ARG A 16 6.34 26.47 -10.47
N THR A 17 6.84 26.06 -11.63
CA THR A 17 8.14 25.38 -11.72
C THR A 17 9.32 26.31 -11.51
N LYS A 18 9.16 27.61 -11.71
CA LYS A 18 10.23 28.60 -11.47
C LYS A 18 10.41 29.02 -10.02
N GLU A 19 9.37 28.92 -9.19
CA GLU A 19 9.43 29.23 -7.75
C GLU A 19 9.92 28.07 -6.87
N THR A 20 10.06 26.87 -7.40
CA THR A 20 10.10 25.65 -6.60
C THR A 20 11.46 25.23 -6.07
N VAL A 21 12.55 25.79 -6.51
CA VAL A 21 13.87 25.33 -6.06
C VAL A 21 14.72 26.51 -5.62
N TYR A 22 14.52 26.97 -4.39
CA TYR A 22 15.47 27.82 -3.73
C TYR A 22 16.53 26.96 -3.06
N ARG A 23 17.79 27.13 -3.48
CA ARG A 23 18.94 26.61 -2.74
C ARG A 23 19.46 27.73 -1.86
N THR A 24 18.91 27.84 -0.69
CA THR A 24 19.56 28.57 0.39
C THR A 24 20.57 27.63 1.03
N ARG A 25 21.85 27.94 0.96
CA ARG A 25 22.87 27.30 1.77
C ARG A 25 22.72 27.80 3.22
N GLY A 26 21.56 27.51 3.82
CA GLY A 26 21.22 27.89 5.18
C GLY A 26 21.22 26.69 6.11
N THR A 27 21.10 26.95 7.37
CA THR A 27 20.92 25.94 8.40
C THR A 27 19.51 26.07 8.98
N ALA A 28 18.82 24.95 9.14
CA ALA A 28 17.47 24.86 9.68
C ALA A 28 17.44 23.96 10.93
N TYR A 29 18.25 24.32 11.94
CA TYR A 29 18.37 23.52 13.17
C TYR A 29 17.07 23.41 13.95
N GLU A 30 16.33 24.50 14.08
CA GLU A 30 15.07 24.51 14.84
C GLU A 30 14.04 23.55 14.23
N GLU A 31 13.97 23.48 12.90
CA GLU A 31 13.08 22.56 12.22
C GLU A 31 13.55 21.12 12.32
N LEU A 32 14.85 20.90 12.22
CA LEU A 32 15.43 19.56 12.41
C LEU A 32 15.13 19.02 13.81
N GLU A 33 15.25 19.86 14.85
CA GLU A 33 14.89 19.51 16.22
C GLU A 33 13.37 19.26 16.37
N GLU A 34 12.53 20.04 15.70
CA GLU A 34 11.09 19.84 15.65
C GLU A 34 10.76 18.48 15.02
N PHE A 35 11.36 18.14 13.87
CA PHE A 35 11.19 16.85 13.20
C PHE A 35 11.66 15.69 14.09
N ALA A 36 12.80 15.83 14.74
CA ALA A 36 13.30 14.85 15.71
C ALA A 36 12.37 14.65 16.91
N SER A 37 11.74 15.73 17.37
CA SER A 37 10.74 15.67 18.44
C SER A 37 9.50 14.89 18.00
N TYR A 38 8.97 15.16 16.81
CA TYR A 38 7.84 14.40 16.24
C TYR A 38 8.20 12.92 16.05
N TRP A 39 9.37 12.64 15.50
CA TRP A 39 9.83 11.26 15.36
C TRP A 39 9.96 10.54 16.70
N SER A 40 10.53 11.21 17.71
CA SER A 40 10.66 10.67 19.06
C SER A 40 9.32 10.39 19.75
N SER A 41 8.31 11.23 19.50
CA SER A 41 6.96 11.05 20.06
C SER A 41 6.29 9.77 19.58
N LEU A 42 6.62 9.30 18.38
CA LEU A 42 6.12 8.06 17.78
C LEU A 42 6.88 6.81 18.28
N TYR A 43 7.86 6.96 19.18
CA TYR A 43 8.65 5.84 19.68
C TYR A 43 7.80 4.69 20.23
N THR A 44 6.76 5.01 21.00
CA THR A 44 5.87 3.98 21.57
C THR A 44 5.08 3.25 20.48
N ALA A 45 4.60 3.96 19.45
CA ALA A 45 3.88 3.34 18.34
C ALA A 45 4.81 2.44 17.51
N ARG A 46 6.04 2.90 17.23
CA ARG A 46 7.06 2.08 16.54
C ARG A 46 7.41 0.82 17.33
N LYS A 47 7.60 0.93 18.67
CA LYS A 47 7.89 -0.25 19.50
C LYS A 47 6.73 -1.25 19.56
N LYS A 48 5.50 -0.78 19.55
CA LYS A 48 4.31 -1.65 19.43
C LYS A 48 4.27 -2.35 18.07
N MET A 49 4.56 -1.62 17.00
CA MET A 49 4.64 -2.20 15.64
C MET A 49 5.73 -3.26 15.55
N GLU A 50 6.94 -2.97 16.02
CA GLU A 50 8.07 -3.90 16.07
C GLU A 50 7.70 -5.17 16.83
N ARG A 51 7.08 -5.03 18.01
CA ARG A 51 6.56 -6.15 18.79
C ARG A 51 5.52 -6.97 18.03
N SER A 52 4.55 -6.30 17.40
CA SER A 52 3.50 -6.97 16.62
C SER A 52 4.07 -7.74 15.42
N LEU A 53 5.07 -7.15 14.74
CA LEU A 53 5.76 -7.79 13.62
C LEU A 53 6.56 -9.03 14.10
N MET A 54 7.24 -8.92 15.25
CA MET A 54 7.95 -10.03 15.88
C MET A 54 6.99 -11.20 16.15
N TYR A 55 5.81 -10.94 16.72
CA TYR A 55 4.80 -11.97 16.96
C TYR A 55 4.19 -12.54 15.68
N ALA A 56 4.03 -11.75 14.64
CA ALA A 56 3.44 -12.19 13.38
C ALA A 56 4.40 -13.05 12.53
N LYS A 57 5.69 -12.70 12.50
CA LYS A 57 6.64 -13.25 11.52
C LYS A 57 7.90 -13.87 12.12
N GLU A 58 8.36 -13.39 13.29
CA GLU A 58 9.68 -13.68 13.81
C GLU A 58 9.65 -14.52 15.10
N ASP A 59 10.35 -14.07 16.12
CA ASP A 59 10.50 -14.76 17.41
C ASP A 59 9.46 -14.29 18.42
N GLN A 60 8.50 -15.15 18.71
CA GLN A 60 7.45 -14.88 19.70
C GLN A 60 7.92 -14.94 21.16
N TRP A 61 9.18 -15.27 21.39
CA TRP A 61 9.80 -15.37 22.72
C TRP A 61 10.78 -14.22 23.01
N GLY A 62 10.82 -13.22 22.12
CA GLY A 62 11.73 -12.08 22.21
C GLY A 62 11.32 -11.00 23.22
N ASP A 63 10.16 -11.06 23.86
CA ASP A 63 9.77 -10.12 24.92
C ASP A 63 10.73 -10.16 26.09
N TYR A 64 11.21 -8.97 26.53
CA TYR A 64 12.08 -8.86 27.68
C TYR A 64 11.32 -8.97 28.98
N ILE A 65 11.80 -9.85 29.85
CA ILE A 65 11.27 -10.05 31.21
C ILE A 65 12.41 -9.98 32.23
N LYS A 66 12.06 -9.65 33.45
CA LYS A 66 13.04 -9.63 34.55
C LYS A 66 13.19 -11.03 35.12
N ASP A 67 14.41 -11.54 35.13
CA ASP A 67 14.74 -12.82 35.78
C ASP A 67 14.49 -12.70 37.31
N PRO A 68 13.64 -13.54 37.87
CA PRO A 68 13.34 -13.50 39.31
C PRO A 68 14.57 -13.77 40.21
N ASP A 69 15.51 -14.59 39.74
CA ASP A 69 16.71 -15.01 40.53
C ASP A 69 17.83 -13.96 40.51
N THR A 70 18.13 -13.43 39.31
CA THR A 70 19.26 -12.53 39.10
C THR A 70 18.90 -11.06 39.01
N GLY A 71 17.60 -10.76 38.80
CA GLY A 71 17.10 -9.39 38.58
C GLY A 71 17.50 -8.77 37.24
N LYS A 72 18.22 -9.50 36.38
CA LYS A 72 18.63 -9.01 35.05
C LYS A 72 17.49 -9.12 34.03
N MET A 73 17.48 -8.20 33.07
CA MET A 73 16.57 -8.29 31.92
C MET A 73 17.12 -9.30 30.92
N MET A 74 16.28 -10.25 30.51
CA MET A 74 16.56 -11.24 29.47
C MET A 74 15.31 -11.53 28.68
N THR A 75 15.43 -12.19 27.53
CA THR A 75 14.27 -12.59 26.75
C THR A 75 13.49 -13.71 27.46
N GLU A 76 12.20 -13.78 27.24
CA GLU A 76 11.36 -14.85 27.79
C GLU A 76 11.85 -16.25 27.34
N GLY A 77 12.32 -16.34 26.08
CA GLY A 77 12.90 -17.56 25.54
C GLY A 77 14.18 -18.01 26.26
N GLU A 78 15.05 -17.07 26.62
CA GLU A 78 16.26 -17.36 27.40
C GLU A 78 15.93 -17.83 28.83
N LEU A 79 14.93 -17.21 29.48
CA LEU A 79 14.48 -17.64 30.79
C LEU A 79 13.90 -19.05 30.76
N ILE A 80 13.12 -19.40 29.75
CA ILE A 80 12.56 -20.73 29.56
C ILE A 80 13.67 -21.77 29.39
N LYS A 81 14.69 -21.47 28.57
CA LYS A 81 15.87 -22.32 28.38
C LYS A 81 16.70 -22.48 29.66
N LYS A 82 16.89 -21.37 30.41
CA LYS A 82 17.58 -21.38 31.72
C LYS A 82 16.91 -22.35 32.70
N ASN A 83 15.57 -22.43 32.66
CA ASN A 83 14.77 -23.32 33.48
C ASN A 83 14.68 -24.76 32.92
N GLY A 84 15.54 -25.13 31.97
CA GLY A 84 15.60 -26.51 31.41
C GLY A 84 14.43 -26.86 30.50
N LYS A 85 13.65 -25.89 30.04
CA LYS A 85 12.51 -26.10 29.13
C LYS A 85 12.88 -25.71 27.71
N VAL A 86 12.19 -26.30 26.72
CA VAL A 86 12.32 -25.92 25.31
C VAL A 86 11.20 -24.97 24.95
N PRO A 87 11.48 -23.72 24.54
CA PRO A 87 10.46 -22.79 24.14
C PRO A 87 9.81 -23.25 22.81
N LEU A 88 8.56 -23.69 22.87
CA LEU A 88 7.79 -24.10 21.71
C LEU A 88 7.01 -22.91 21.13
N LYS A 89 7.00 -22.79 19.81
CA LYS A 89 6.27 -21.77 19.09
C LYS A 89 5.16 -22.38 18.24
N ASN A 90 3.92 -21.96 18.49
CA ASN A 90 2.77 -22.27 17.64
C ASN A 90 2.12 -20.97 17.18
N ASN A 91 2.58 -20.45 16.03
CA ASN A 91 2.16 -19.15 15.54
C ASN A 91 0.74 -19.20 14.98
N MET A 92 -0.25 -18.76 15.76
CA MET A 92 -1.64 -18.62 15.34
C MET A 92 -1.95 -17.26 14.70
N ILE A 93 -1.08 -16.25 14.91
CA ILE A 93 -1.25 -14.91 14.32
C ILE A 93 -0.95 -14.93 12.82
N ALA A 94 0.10 -15.63 12.39
CA ALA A 94 0.49 -15.70 10.99
C ALA A 94 -0.61 -16.19 10.03
N PRO A 95 -1.39 -17.24 10.34
CA PRO A 95 -2.55 -17.62 9.53
C PRO A 95 -3.65 -16.56 9.47
N ILE A 96 -3.86 -15.79 10.55
CA ILE A 96 -4.85 -14.72 10.59
C ILE A 96 -4.45 -13.61 9.60
N VAL A 97 -3.21 -13.12 9.69
CA VAL A 97 -2.66 -12.10 8.79
C VAL A 97 -2.71 -12.57 7.32
N LYS A 98 -2.27 -13.81 7.04
CA LYS A 98 -2.34 -14.37 5.68
C LYS A 98 -3.76 -14.49 5.13
N ASN A 99 -4.73 -14.75 6.00
CA ASN A 99 -6.12 -14.86 5.60
C ASN A 99 -6.71 -13.49 5.23
N ILE A 100 -6.38 -12.43 5.99
CA ILE A 100 -6.78 -11.06 5.69
C ILE A 100 -6.15 -10.62 4.36
N GLU A 101 -4.84 -10.86 4.16
CA GLU A 101 -4.15 -10.60 2.90
C GLU A 101 -4.80 -11.36 1.73
N GLY A 102 -5.12 -12.65 1.92
CA GLY A 102 -5.77 -13.47 0.89
C GLY A 102 -7.15 -12.94 0.50
N GLN A 103 -7.94 -12.46 1.46
CA GLN A 103 -9.23 -11.82 1.18
C GLN A 103 -9.07 -10.49 0.45
N PHE A 104 -8.08 -9.69 0.82
CA PHE A 104 -7.76 -8.46 0.11
C PHE A 104 -7.41 -8.75 -1.35
N ARG A 105 -6.51 -9.70 -1.62
CA ARG A 105 -6.10 -10.09 -2.98
C ARG A 105 -7.24 -10.66 -3.83
N ARG A 106 -8.25 -11.25 -3.19
CA ARG A 106 -9.45 -11.75 -3.86
C ARG A 106 -10.35 -10.62 -4.38
N ASN A 107 -10.39 -9.47 -3.69
CA ASN A 107 -11.22 -8.33 -4.04
C ASN A 107 -10.42 -7.34 -4.88
N VAL A 108 -10.41 -7.53 -6.20
CA VAL A 108 -9.75 -6.61 -7.12
C VAL A 108 -10.61 -5.36 -7.29
N THR A 109 -10.03 -4.20 -7.01
CA THR A 109 -10.66 -2.91 -7.27
C THR A 109 -10.05 -2.26 -8.49
N LYS A 110 -10.90 -1.61 -9.31
CA LYS A 110 -10.46 -0.86 -10.49
C LYS A 110 -10.80 0.61 -10.31
N PRO A 111 -9.89 1.53 -10.65
CA PRO A 111 -10.18 2.95 -10.66
C PRO A 111 -11.03 3.29 -11.89
N ILE A 112 -12.13 3.97 -11.68
CA ILE A 112 -12.94 4.55 -12.73
C ILE A 112 -12.94 6.06 -12.53
N CYS A 113 -12.45 6.78 -13.53
CA CYS A 113 -12.44 8.23 -13.54
C CYS A 113 -13.70 8.72 -14.27
N SER A 114 -14.46 9.56 -13.62
CA SER A 114 -15.61 10.25 -14.18
C SER A 114 -15.37 11.73 -14.30
N VAL A 115 -15.92 12.34 -15.31
CA VAL A 115 -15.84 13.79 -15.53
C VAL A 115 -17.16 14.41 -15.06
N ARG A 116 -17.07 15.59 -14.46
CA ARG A 116 -18.26 16.34 -14.01
C ARG A 116 -19.05 16.93 -15.18
N ASP A 117 -18.42 17.14 -16.33
CA ASP A 117 -19.09 17.61 -17.54
C ASP A 117 -19.45 16.41 -18.46
N ARG A 118 -20.71 16.31 -18.83
CA ARG A 118 -21.23 15.19 -19.64
C ARG A 118 -20.62 15.14 -21.05
N ASP A 119 -20.25 16.27 -21.59
CA ASP A 119 -19.68 16.38 -22.94
C ASP A 119 -18.23 15.85 -23.01
N GLU A 120 -17.59 15.68 -21.85
CA GLU A 120 -16.19 15.24 -21.71
C GLU A 120 -16.06 13.77 -21.25
N ALA A 121 -17.08 12.94 -21.37
CA ALA A 121 -17.07 11.54 -20.89
C ALA A 121 -15.87 10.72 -21.41
N LYS A 122 -15.42 10.95 -22.64
CA LYS A 122 -14.22 10.31 -23.21
C LYS A 122 -12.93 10.66 -22.48
N VAL A 123 -12.85 11.84 -21.88
CA VAL A 123 -11.67 12.27 -21.08
C VAL A 123 -11.59 11.44 -19.78
N GLY A 124 -12.73 11.11 -19.17
CA GLY A 124 -12.78 10.23 -18.02
C GLY A 124 -12.28 8.82 -18.36
N GLU A 125 -12.65 8.30 -19.52
CA GLU A 125 -12.17 7.00 -20.00
C GLU A 125 -10.65 7.01 -20.27
N MET A 126 -10.14 8.06 -20.95
CA MET A 126 -8.69 8.24 -21.15
C MET A 126 -7.91 8.25 -19.83
N MET A 127 -8.42 8.97 -18.83
CA MET A 127 -7.78 9.01 -17.52
C MET A 127 -7.88 7.66 -16.80
N SER A 128 -8.97 6.93 -16.94
CA SER A 128 -9.12 5.59 -16.35
C SER A 128 -8.09 4.62 -16.92
N ILE A 129 -7.83 4.67 -18.22
CA ILE A 129 -6.79 3.89 -18.90
C ILE A 129 -5.40 4.28 -18.40
N ALA A 130 -5.11 5.59 -18.29
CA ALA A 130 -3.83 6.07 -17.78
C ALA A 130 -3.60 5.66 -16.32
N MET A 131 -4.65 5.69 -15.50
CA MET A 131 -4.59 5.23 -14.11
C MET A 131 -4.36 3.72 -14.00
N GLU A 132 -5.03 2.92 -14.81
CA GLU A 132 -4.85 1.46 -14.82
C GLU A 132 -3.42 1.09 -15.27
N TYR A 133 -2.90 1.80 -16.28
CA TYR A 133 -1.51 1.66 -16.70
C TYR A 133 -0.53 2.00 -15.56
N ALA A 134 -0.70 3.16 -14.91
CA ALA A 134 0.16 3.58 -13.81
C ALA A 134 0.08 2.60 -12.63
N GLN A 135 -1.09 2.06 -12.32
CA GLN A 135 -1.26 1.03 -11.28
C GLN A 135 -0.54 -0.27 -11.64
N SER A 136 -0.63 -0.71 -12.90
CA SER A 136 0.08 -1.90 -13.39
C SER A 136 1.60 -1.69 -13.37
N LEU A 137 2.06 -0.51 -13.82
CA LEU A 137 3.49 -0.15 -13.84
C LEU A 137 4.12 -0.17 -12.45
N ASN A 138 3.37 0.28 -11.44
CA ASN A 138 3.78 0.34 -10.03
C ASN A 138 3.52 -0.97 -9.25
N GLU A 139 2.93 -2.00 -9.87
CA GLU A 139 2.55 -3.24 -9.19
C GLU A 139 1.73 -2.97 -7.92
N ILE A 140 0.75 -2.05 -8.02
CA ILE A 140 0.01 -1.48 -6.89
C ILE A 140 -0.61 -2.54 -5.97
N THR A 141 -1.04 -3.68 -6.53
CA THR A 141 -1.64 -4.77 -5.72
C THR A 141 -0.63 -5.31 -4.70
N GLU A 142 0.65 -5.43 -5.08
CA GLU A 142 1.70 -5.90 -4.18
C GLU A 142 2.05 -4.83 -3.12
N LEU A 143 2.13 -3.56 -3.54
CA LEU A 143 2.36 -2.44 -2.62
C LEU A 143 1.23 -2.32 -1.60
N ASP A 144 -0.02 -2.49 -2.05
CA ASP A 144 -1.20 -2.42 -1.18
C ASP A 144 -1.26 -3.60 -0.21
N ALA A 145 -0.94 -4.82 -0.65
CA ALA A 145 -0.86 -5.99 0.23
C ALA A 145 0.20 -5.79 1.33
N ALA A 146 1.38 -5.27 0.96
CA ALA A 146 2.42 -4.93 1.92
C ALA A 146 1.96 -3.83 2.90
N SER A 147 1.29 -2.78 2.39
CA SER A 147 0.75 -1.70 3.22
C SER A 147 -0.34 -2.19 4.18
N LEU A 148 -1.20 -3.11 3.74
CA LEU A 148 -2.23 -3.69 4.60
C LEU A 148 -1.60 -4.44 5.78
N MET A 149 -0.58 -5.27 5.53
CA MET A 149 0.15 -5.96 6.58
C MET A 149 0.81 -4.99 7.56
N VAL A 150 1.38 -3.89 7.06
CA VAL A 150 1.96 -2.83 7.92
C VAL A 150 0.88 -2.16 8.75
N LEU A 151 -0.32 -1.91 8.18
CA LEU A 151 -1.47 -1.36 8.92
C LEU A 151 -1.92 -2.29 10.05
N GLU A 152 -1.98 -3.61 9.81
CA GLU A 152 -2.34 -4.60 10.82
C GLU A 152 -1.33 -4.61 11.99
N CYS A 153 -0.03 -4.51 11.68
CA CYS A 153 1.04 -4.53 12.68
C CYS A 153 1.24 -3.19 13.39
N GLY A 154 1.11 -2.09 12.66
CA GLY A 154 1.51 -0.75 13.13
C GLY A 154 0.36 0.19 13.45
N GLY A 155 -0.82 -0.05 12.86
CA GLY A 155 -1.99 0.81 13.00
C GLY A 155 -1.92 2.09 12.18
N TYR A 156 -0.84 2.35 11.46
CA TYR A 156 -0.70 3.48 10.53
C TYR A 156 0.21 3.16 9.37
N ILE A 157 -0.07 3.80 8.24
CA ILE A 157 0.65 3.65 6.98
C ILE A 157 0.77 4.98 6.25
N ALA A 158 1.75 5.09 5.40
CA ALA A 158 1.86 6.16 4.43
C ALA A 158 2.38 5.62 3.10
N GLN A 159 1.89 6.21 2.01
CA GLN A 159 2.45 6.03 0.67
C GLN A 159 2.87 7.39 0.12
N ARG A 160 4.00 7.44 -0.56
CA ARG A 160 4.53 8.62 -1.23
C ARG A 160 4.30 8.51 -2.72
N ILE A 161 3.79 9.60 -3.32
CA ILE A 161 3.56 9.70 -4.76
C ILE A 161 4.46 10.79 -5.31
N GLU A 162 5.22 10.46 -6.34
CA GLU A 162 6.11 11.42 -7.00
C GLU A 162 6.19 11.16 -8.49
N PHE A 163 6.47 12.20 -9.26
CA PHE A 163 6.78 12.07 -10.67
C PHE A 163 8.27 12.26 -10.87
N GLY A 164 8.92 11.28 -11.49
CA GLY A 164 10.36 11.34 -11.67
C GLY A 164 10.91 10.19 -12.52
N TYR A 165 12.20 10.25 -12.75
CA TYR A 165 12.94 9.19 -13.43
C TYR A 165 13.22 8.04 -12.48
N ASN A 166 12.83 6.85 -12.88
CA ASN A 166 13.17 5.63 -12.17
C ASN A 166 14.34 4.95 -12.91
N GLU A 167 15.46 4.80 -12.21
CA GLU A 167 16.67 4.20 -12.78
C GLU A 167 16.48 2.73 -13.16
N TYR A 168 15.66 2.01 -12.41
CA TYR A 168 15.41 0.59 -12.65
C TYR A 168 14.53 0.34 -13.89
N LYS A 169 13.49 1.17 -14.08
CA LYS A 169 12.58 1.08 -15.24
C LYS A 169 13.06 1.93 -16.43
N HIS A 170 14.09 2.77 -16.23
CA HIS A 170 14.65 3.70 -17.23
C HIS A 170 13.61 4.64 -17.87
N MET A 171 12.63 5.10 -17.11
CA MET A 171 11.57 5.97 -17.60
C MET A 171 11.11 6.99 -16.56
N ASN A 172 10.59 8.13 -17.07
CA ASN A 172 9.91 9.13 -16.26
C ASN A 172 8.42 8.78 -16.19
N ASP A 173 7.92 8.58 -14.97
CA ASP A 173 6.50 8.32 -14.75
C ASP A 173 6.06 8.73 -13.34
N ALA A 174 4.77 8.51 -13.03
CA ALA A 174 4.22 8.68 -11.69
C ALA A 174 4.46 7.40 -10.87
N TRP A 175 5.24 7.52 -9.81
CA TRP A 175 5.66 6.41 -8.95
C TRP A 175 4.97 6.47 -7.59
N VAL A 176 4.66 5.31 -7.06
CA VAL A 176 4.10 5.12 -5.72
C VAL A 176 5.08 4.29 -4.90
N TYR A 177 5.43 4.78 -3.71
CA TYR A 177 6.33 4.09 -2.78
C TYR A 177 5.65 3.89 -1.45
N ASN A 178 5.80 2.71 -0.87
CA ASN A 178 5.44 2.48 0.53
C ASN A 178 6.48 3.13 1.43
N VAL A 179 6.01 3.87 2.42
CA VAL A 179 6.87 4.49 3.42
C VAL A 179 6.96 3.57 4.63
N ASP A 180 8.18 3.26 5.04
CA ASP A 180 8.40 2.49 6.27
C ASP A 180 7.99 3.34 7.50
N PRO A 181 7.04 2.88 8.32
CA PRO A 181 6.62 3.60 9.51
C PRO A 181 7.75 3.88 10.51
N SER A 182 8.83 3.11 10.49
CA SER A 182 10.01 3.36 11.32
C SER A 182 10.77 4.62 10.90
N ARG A 183 10.64 5.01 9.64
CA ARG A 183 11.29 6.17 9.02
C ARG A 183 10.36 7.37 8.84
N LEU A 184 9.07 7.18 9.10
CA LEU A 184 8.04 8.22 9.00
C LEU A 184 7.96 9.02 10.30
N PHE A 185 7.81 10.34 10.18
CA PHE A 185 7.45 11.20 11.29
C PHE A 185 6.36 12.19 10.89
N PHE A 186 5.54 12.56 11.85
CA PHE A 186 4.45 13.53 11.68
C PHE A 186 4.08 14.16 13.03
N ASN A 187 3.33 15.27 12.99
CA ASN A 187 2.91 15.96 14.22
C ASN A 187 2.03 15.06 15.11
N THR A 188 2.20 15.21 16.42
CA THR A 188 1.63 14.29 17.43
C THR A 188 0.14 14.44 17.69
N ASN A 189 -0.46 15.58 17.31
CA ASN A 189 -1.85 15.90 17.62
C ASN A 189 -2.77 15.53 16.46
N ILE A 190 -2.68 14.29 15.97
CA ILE A 190 -3.55 13.79 14.91
C ILE A 190 -4.73 13.07 15.55
N GLU A 191 -5.95 13.48 15.21
CA GLU A 191 -7.19 12.83 15.60
C GLU A 191 -7.92 12.26 14.37
N ASP A 192 -7.66 12.82 13.18
CA ASP A 192 -8.28 12.38 11.95
C ASP A 192 -7.52 11.19 11.34
N GLN A 193 -8.18 10.05 11.24
CA GLN A 193 -7.62 8.84 10.62
C GLN A 193 -7.15 9.05 9.15
N ARG A 194 -7.67 10.10 8.47
CA ARG A 194 -7.29 10.46 7.10
C ARG A 194 -6.02 11.32 7.05
N GLY A 195 -5.59 11.87 8.19
CA GLY A 195 -4.46 12.78 8.29
C GLY A 195 -4.72 14.19 7.73
N TRP A 196 -5.97 14.67 7.75
CA TRP A 196 -6.27 16.04 7.30
C TRP A 196 -5.85 17.11 8.30
N ASP A 197 -5.58 16.71 9.51
CA ASP A 197 -5.04 17.53 10.61
C ASP A 197 -3.51 17.47 10.69
N ILE A 198 -2.85 16.81 9.75
CA ILE A 198 -1.39 16.82 9.61
C ILE A 198 -0.94 18.22 9.22
N THR A 199 -0.02 18.78 10.01
CA THR A 199 0.67 20.04 9.74
C THR A 199 2.14 19.88 9.44
N CYS A 200 2.70 18.74 9.80
CA CYS A 200 4.07 18.33 9.49
C CYS A 200 4.10 16.83 9.22
N ILE A 201 4.74 16.43 8.12
CA ILE A 201 4.99 15.03 7.77
C ILE A 201 6.33 14.91 7.07
N GLY A 202 7.06 13.84 7.33
CA GLY A 202 8.35 13.64 6.68
C GLY A 202 8.86 12.22 6.77
N GLU A 203 9.95 11.98 6.07
CA GLU A 203 10.56 10.67 5.90
C GLU A 203 12.08 10.77 6.00
N ILE A 204 12.69 9.75 6.56
CA ILE A 204 14.15 9.61 6.71
C ILE A 204 14.65 8.69 5.61
N PHE A 205 15.65 9.16 4.85
CA PHE A 205 16.31 8.39 3.79
C PHE A 205 17.75 8.06 4.20
N ASP A 206 18.16 6.85 3.92
CA ASP A 206 19.55 6.42 3.93
C ASP A 206 19.97 6.12 2.49
N MET A 207 20.91 6.88 1.95
CA MET A 207 21.33 6.86 0.56
C MET A 207 22.84 6.73 0.46
N ASP A 208 23.32 6.11 -0.61
CA ASP A 208 24.74 6.17 -0.95
C ASP A 208 25.13 7.60 -1.33
N PHE A 209 26.39 7.96 -1.12
CA PHE A 209 26.85 9.32 -1.42
C PHE A 209 26.62 9.71 -2.89
N GLU A 210 26.83 8.80 -3.83
CA GLU A 210 26.59 9.07 -5.25
C GLU A 210 25.09 9.29 -5.55
N GLN A 211 24.19 8.64 -4.85
CA GLN A 211 22.73 8.90 -4.94
C GLN A 211 22.40 10.30 -4.40
N VAL A 212 23.02 10.73 -3.29
CA VAL A 212 22.86 12.10 -2.77
C VAL A 212 23.35 13.13 -3.79
N VAL A 213 24.51 12.88 -4.41
CA VAL A 213 25.06 13.75 -5.47
C VAL A 213 24.12 13.78 -6.68
N ALA A 214 23.60 12.65 -7.13
CA ALA A 214 22.68 12.59 -8.26
C ALA A 214 21.37 13.35 -7.97
N ALA A 215 20.86 13.27 -6.74
CA ALA A 215 19.62 13.94 -6.35
C ALA A 215 19.78 15.45 -6.17
N PHE A 216 20.89 15.91 -5.57
CA PHE A 216 21.04 17.28 -5.10
C PHE A 216 22.10 18.11 -5.81
N ALA A 217 23.08 17.52 -6.52
CA ALA A 217 24.11 18.28 -7.22
C ALA A 217 23.70 18.62 -8.64
N LYS A 218 23.71 19.92 -8.97
CA LYS A 218 23.53 20.44 -10.35
C LYS A 218 24.83 20.95 -10.97
N SER A 219 25.85 21.12 -10.14
CA SER A 219 27.16 21.61 -10.57
C SER A 219 28.29 20.94 -9.78
N LYS A 220 29.53 21.05 -10.31
CA LYS A 220 30.71 20.54 -9.60
C LYS A 220 30.89 21.19 -8.22
N LYS A 221 30.53 22.46 -8.07
CA LYS A 221 30.56 23.16 -6.77
C LYS A 221 29.55 22.59 -5.77
N ASP A 222 28.41 22.11 -6.23
CA ASP A 222 27.44 21.48 -5.36
C ASP A 222 27.94 20.11 -4.89
N ARG A 223 28.65 19.36 -5.74
CA ARG A 223 29.30 18.12 -5.35
C ARG A 223 30.35 18.36 -4.27
N GLU A 224 31.26 19.32 -4.49
CA GLU A 224 32.28 19.70 -3.50
C GLU A 224 31.64 20.14 -2.17
N TRP A 225 30.53 20.83 -2.22
CA TRP A 225 29.77 21.23 -1.03
C TRP A 225 29.15 20.00 -0.32
N LEU A 226 28.55 19.07 -1.03
CA LEU A 226 28.03 17.83 -0.46
C LEU A 226 29.15 16.95 0.12
N GLU A 227 30.31 16.92 -0.54
CA GLU A 227 31.53 16.28 0.00
C GLU A 227 31.96 16.90 1.33
N SER A 228 31.82 18.22 1.48
CA SER A 228 32.13 18.90 2.76
C SER A 228 31.14 18.56 3.88
N ILE A 229 29.88 18.21 3.56
CA ILE A 229 28.87 17.81 4.55
C ILE A 229 29.01 16.33 4.93
N TYR A 230 29.15 15.45 3.93
CA TYR A 230 29.13 13.99 4.11
C TYR A 230 30.52 13.34 4.00
N GLY A 231 31.57 14.12 3.67
CA GLY A 231 32.92 13.62 3.43
C GLY A 231 33.55 12.92 4.62
N THR A 232 34.46 12.01 4.33
CA THR A 232 34.90 10.97 5.24
C THR A 232 36.05 11.34 6.18
N ASP A 233 36.83 12.40 5.86
CA ASP A 233 38.13 12.59 6.53
C ASP A 233 38.10 13.53 7.74
N ASP A 234 37.20 14.51 7.78
CA ASP A 234 37.14 15.49 8.87
C ASP A 234 35.85 15.47 9.72
N HIS A 235 34.78 14.83 9.23
CA HIS A 235 33.55 14.67 9.98
C HIS A 235 33.29 13.17 10.19
N PRO A 236 33.81 12.60 11.29
CA PRO A 236 33.51 11.21 11.58
C PRO A 236 32.01 11.08 11.81
N ARG A 237 31.36 10.37 10.92
CA ARG A 237 29.94 9.96 11.01
C ARG A 237 29.62 9.33 12.38
N ARG A 238 30.66 8.92 13.13
CA ARG A 238 30.59 8.37 14.49
C ARG A 238 30.63 9.42 15.59
N SER A 239 31.26 10.61 15.41
CA SER A 239 31.46 11.56 16.48
C SER A 239 30.25 12.41 16.83
N PHE A 240 29.22 12.40 16.00
CA PHE A 240 27.98 13.12 16.31
C PHE A 240 27.29 12.52 17.55
N VAL A 241 27.38 11.20 17.74
CA VAL A 241 26.83 10.52 18.93
C VAL A 241 27.62 10.82 20.19
N ASP A 242 28.91 11.00 20.06
CA ASP A 242 29.81 11.21 21.21
C ASP A 242 29.91 12.68 21.65
N GLY A 243 29.57 13.64 20.80
CA GLY A 243 29.75 15.08 21.04
C GLY A 243 28.56 15.85 21.58
N VAL A 244 27.36 15.31 21.53
CA VAL A 244 26.15 16.00 22.00
C VAL A 244 25.84 15.62 23.44
N GLN A 245 26.29 16.43 24.39
CA GLN A 245 25.90 16.33 25.79
C GLN A 245 24.36 16.49 25.90
N GLY A 246 23.69 15.43 26.36
CA GLY A 246 22.23 15.41 26.52
C GLY A 246 21.49 14.57 25.48
N TYR A 247 22.20 13.85 24.66
CA TYR A 247 21.62 12.99 23.63
C TYR A 247 20.74 11.90 24.26
N ASN A 248 19.45 11.99 23.99
CA ASN A 248 18.50 10.97 24.42
C ASN A 248 18.66 9.77 23.45
N GLN A 249 19.01 8.61 23.94
CA GLN A 249 19.20 7.38 23.16
C GLN A 249 18.02 7.08 22.22
N LYS A 250 16.83 7.64 22.53
CA LYS A 250 15.62 7.57 21.69
C LYS A 250 15.71 8.34 20.37
N ASN A 251 16.58 9.34 20.27
CA ASN A 251 16.74 10.19 19.08
C ASN A 251 17.99 9.85 18.28
N ALA A 252 18.86 8.98 18.78
CA ALA A 252 20.10 8.61 18.10
C ALA A 252 19.82 8.09 16.68
N ASP A 253 18.83 7.22 16.55
CA ASP A 253 18.45 6.60 15.29
C ASP A 253 17.83 7.59 14.28
N PHE A 254 17.39 8.77 14.71
CA PHE A 254 16.90 9.81 13.81
C PHE A 254 18.03 10.45 13.00
N TYR A 255 19.16 10.69 13.62
CA TYR A 255 20.30 11.39 13.01
C TYR A 255 21.32 10.43 12.40
N THR A 256 21.41 9.21 12.92
CA THR A 256 22.45 8.24 12.53
C THR A 256 21.89 7.26 11.49
N PRO A 257 22.56 7.09 10.33
CA PRO A 257 22.14 6.09 9.35
C PRO A 257 22.28 4.68 9.90
N ALA A 258 21.51 3.74 9.33
CA ALA A 258 21.53 2.34 9.73
C ALA A 258 22.89 1.68 9.50
N GLU A 259 23.58 2.07 8.42
CA GLU A 259 24.92 1.58 8.05
C GLU A 259 25.91 2.75 7.98
N VAL A 260 27.19 2.47 8.29
CA VAL A 260 28.22 3.50 8.43
C VAL A 260 28.52 4.24 7.12
N ASP A 261 28.34 3.57 5.99
CA ASP A 261 28.67 4.11 4.66
C ASP A 261 27.52 4.88 4.01
N LEU A 262 26.33 4.89 4.63
CA LEU A 262 25.18 5.60 4.11
C LEU A 262 25.13 7.05 4.59
N CYS A 263 24.59 7.91 3.74
CA CYS A 263 24.31 9.31 4.02
C CYS A 263 22.83 9.45 4.41
N ARG A 264 22.56 10.03 5.57
CA ARG A 264 21.21 10.30 6.00
C ARG A 264 20.70 11.61 5.43
N VAL A 265 19.51 11.57 4.85
CA VAL A 265 18.77 12.73 4.36
C VAL A 265 17.38 12.73 5.00
N ILE A 266 16.98 13.86 5.54
CA ILE A 266 15.70 14.01 6.24
C ILE A 266 14.81 14.93 5.39
N LEU A 267 13.73 14.39 4.86
CA LEU A 267 12.72 15.17 4.15
C LEU A 267 11.59 15.54 5.12
N GLY A 268 11.36 16.81 5.30
CA GLY A 268 10.21 17.32 6.05
C GLY A 268 9.31 18.21 5.17
N TRP A 269 8.02 17.99 5.28
CA TRP A 269 6.98 18.84 4.76
C TRP A 269 6.28 19.56 5.90
N LYS A 270 6.19 20.86 5.83
CA LYS A 270 5.55 21.69 6.86
C LYS A 270 4.52 22.62 6.23
N LEU A 271 3.40 22.77 6.93
CA LEU A 271 2.37 23.72 6.55
C LEU A 271 2.74 25.09 7.09
N GLU A 272 3.21 25.96 6.19
CA GLU A 272 3.57 27.33 6.48
C GLU A 272 2.43 28.29 6.18
N SER A 273 2.54 29.52 6.66
CA SER A 273 1.60 30.59 6.38
C SER A 273 2.32 31.83 5.92
N ARG A 274 1.73 32.57 4.99
CA ARG A 274 2.20 33.90 4.57
C ARG A 274 1.03 34.86 4.44
N ASP A 275 1.33 36.11 4.58
CA ASP A 275 0.42 37.19 4.24
C ASP A 275 0.28 37.29 2.72
N ALA A 276 -0.96 37.25 2.26
CA ALA A 276 -1.29 37.24 0.84
C ALA A 276 -2.62 37.94 0.59
N TYR A 277 -2.91 38.24 -0.67
CA TYR A 277 -4.23 38.64 -1.10
C TYR A 277 -4.90 37.52 -1.87
N PHE A 278 -6.10 37.17 -1.46
CA PHE A 278 -6.97 36.29 -2.21
C PHE A 278 -7.69 37.13 -3.27
N TYR A 279 -7.55 36.77 -4.53
CA TYR A 279 -8.23 37.44 -5.62
C TYR A 279 -9.28 36.54 -6.26
N HIS A 280 -10.32 37.18 -6.77
CA HIS A 280 -11.34 36.57 -7.59
C HIS A 280 -11.55 37.45 -8.83
N ASP A 281 -11.28 36.90 -10.00
CA ASP A 281 -11.52 37.61 -11.27
C ASP A 281 -12.93 37.32 -11.75
N THR A 282 -13.78 38.34 -11.76
CA THR A 282 -15.19 38.19 -12.16
C THR A 282 -15.37 37.99 -13.66
N LEU A 283 -14.32 38.25 -14.47
CA LEU A 283 -14.38 38.12 -15.94
C LEU A 283 -14.27 36.65 -16.37
N ASP A 284 -13.28 35.92 -15.84
CA ASP A 284 -12.97 34.54 -16.20
C ASP A 284 -13.31 33.53 -15.09
N GLY A 285 -13.75 34.04 -13.92
CA GLY A 285 -14.06 33.22 -12.75
C GLY A 285 -12.83 32.62 -12.06
N SER A 286 -11.62 33.11 -12.39
CA SER A 286 -10.39 32.66 -11.78
C SER A 286 -10.23 33.21 -10.37
N TRP A 287 -9.60 32.41 -9.51
CA TRP A 287 -9.28 32.81 -8.15
C TRP A 287 -7.93 32.23 -7.71
N GLY A 288 -7.31 32.88 -6.75
CA GLY A 288 -6.02 32.42 -6.22
C GLY A 288 -5.45 33.35 -5.17
N PHE A 289 -4.21 33.06 -4.76
CA PHE A 289 -3.46 33.89 -3.83
C PHE A 289 -2.30 34.61 -4.55
N VAL A 290 -2.10 35.88 -4.23
CA VAL A 290 -1.04 36.69 -4.74
C VAL A 290 -0.26 37.30 -3.58
N GLY A 291 1.06 37.32 -3.68
CA GLY A 291 1.91 37.91 -2.63
C GLY A 291 1.71 39.42 -2.48
N LEU A 292 2.03 39.95 -1.30
CA LEU A 292 1.89 41.40 -1.01
C LEU A 292 2.54 42.30 -2.05
N ASN A 293 3.68 41.88 -2.60
CA ASN A 293 4.43 42.66 -3.59
C ASN A 293 3.80 42.61 -5.00
N GLU A 294 2.84 41.73 -5.24
CA GLU A 294 2.24 41.54 -6.57
C GLU A 294 0.84 42.14 -6.70
N VAL A 295 0.29 42.70 -5.62
CA VAL A 295 -1.02 43.39 -5.64
C VAL A 295 -1.05 44.50 -6.68
N ASN A 296 0.04 45.24 -6.84
CA ASN A 296 0.17 46.27 -7.85
C ASN A 296 -0.07 45.76 -9.28
N LYS A 297 0.17 44.45 -9.53
CA LYS A 297 -0.15 43.83 -10.83
C LYS A 297 -1.66 43.71 -11.04
N LEU A 298 -2.39 43.33 -9.98
CA LEU A 298 -3.86 43.24 -10.02
C LEU A 298 -4.50 44.62 -10.24
N GLU A 299 -3.99 45.63 -9.54
CA GLU A 299 -4.43 47.01 -9.70
C GLU A 299 -4.16 47.52 -11.12
N TYR A 300 -2.99 47.23 -11.66
CA TYR A 300 -2.64 47.59 -13.03
C TYR A 300 -3.59 46.92 -14.06
N ILE A 301 -3.91 45.63 -13.88
CA ILE A 301 -4.85 44.94 -14.75
C ILE A 301 -6.25 45.55 -14.64
N ASN A 302 -6.71 45.87 -13.43
CA ASN A 302 -7.99 46.54 -13.23
C ASN A 302 -8.02 47.94 -13.90
N GLN A 303 -6.98 48.76 -13.71
CA GLN A 303 -6.87 50.07 -14.37
C GLN A 303 -6.91 49.94 -15.89
N LYS A 304 -6.21 48.96 -16.44
CA LYS A 304 -6.22 48.69 -17.88
C LYS A 304 -7.62 48.29 -18.37
N ARG A 305 -8.33 47.41 -17.64
CA ARG A 305 -9.71 47.01 -17.97
C ARG A 305 -10.68 48.19 -17.92
N ILE A 306 -10.54 49.06 -16.91
CA ILE A 306 -11.35 50.27 -16.80
C ILE A 306 -11.11 51.19 -18.00
N SER A 307 -9.85 51.41 -18.37
CA SER A 307 -9.54 52.27 -19.51
C SER A 307 -10.07 51.72 -20.85
N GLU A 308 -9.89 50.45 -21.10
CA GLU A 308 -10.38 49.76 -22.31
C GLU A 308 -11.93 49.71 -22.37
N ALA A 309 -12.61 49.52 -21.23
CA ALA A 309 -14.06 49.48 -21.16
C ALA A 309 -14.70 50.87 -21.36
N LEU A 310 -14.10 51.92 -20.78
CA LEU A 310 -14.54 53.31 -20.97
C LEU A 310 -14.35 53.76 -22.41
N GLU A 311 -13.23 53.40 -23.09
CA GLU A 311 -13.02 53.64 -24.52
C GLU A 311 -14.07 52.92 -25.38
N ALA A 312 -14.55 51.74 -24.95
CA ALA A 312 -15.60 51.00 -25.63
C ALA A 312 -17.02 51.48 -25.29
N GLY A 313 -17.19 52.45 -24.38
CA GLY A 313 -18.48 53.02 -24.01
C GLY A 313 -19.31 52.17 -23.04
N VAL A 314 -18.68 51.30 -22.26
CA VAL A 314 -19.32 50.47 -21.20
C VAL A 314 -19.49 51.33 -19.94
N GLU A 315 -20.61 51.21 -19.25
CA GLU A 315 -20.86 51.94 -17.99
C GLU A 315 -19.97 51.32 -16.85
N GLU A 316 -19.51 52.16 -15.92
CA GLU A 316 -18.59 51.72 -14.85
C GLU A 316 -19.14 50.60 -13.99
N GLU A 317 -20.48 50.49 -13.84
CA GLU A 317 -21.16 49.47 -13.04
C GLU A 317 -21.12 48.08 -13.71
N ASP A 318 -20.91 48.00 -15.01
CA ASP A 318 -20.88 46.74 -15.78
C ASP A 318 -19.45 46.22 -16.03
N ILE A 319 -18.43 46.92 -15.54
CA ILE A 319 -17.05 46.52 -15.72
C ILE A 319 -16.67 45.40 -14.77
N LEU A 320 -16.31 44.22 -15.34
CA LEU A 320 -15.87 43.08 -14.57
C LEU A 320 -14.41 43.24 -14.11
N LEU A 321 -14.22 43.46 -12.82
CA LEU A 321 -12.93 43.70 -12.19
C LEU A 321 -12.45 42.52 -11.39
N ILE A 322 -11.15 42.51 -11.08
CA ILE A 322 -10.57 41.55 -10.13
C ILE A 322 -10.82 42.10 -8.73
N GLU A 323 -11.60 41.34 -7.96
CA GLU A 323 -11.79 41.58 -6.54
C GLU A 323 -10.66 40.94 -5.75
N TYR A 324 -10.12 41.60 -4.73
CA TYR A 324 -9.09 41.01 -3.88
C TYR A 324 -9.27 41.43 -2.41
N GLU A 325 -8.97 40.50 -1.53
CA GLU A 325 -9.09 40.66 -0.07
C GLU A 325 -7.81 40.12 0.60
N PHE A 326 -7.34 40.84 1.64
CA PHE A 326 -6.23 40.31 2.44
C PHE A 326 -6.63 39.03 3.16
N LYS A 327 -5.86 37.96 2.94
CA LYS A 327 -6.02 36.66 3.62
C LYS A 327 -4.66 36.01 3.83
N VAL A 328 -4.51 35.33 4.97
CA VAL A 328 -3.33 34.50 5.21
C VAL A 328 -3.42 33.22 4.39
N GLU A 329 -2.51 33.05 3.44
CA GLU A 329 -2.38 31.82 2.66
C GLU A 329 -1.64 30.78 3.49
N ARG A 330 -2.18 29.56 3.58
CA ARG A 330 -1.48 28.39 4.10
C ARG A 330 -1.01 27.54 2.93
N TYR A 331 0.27 27.18 2.94
CA TYR A 331 0.86 26.41 1.86
C TYR A 331 1.85 25.39 2.40
N TRP A 332 2.01 24.27 1.65
CA TRP A 332 2.97 23.25 2.00
C TRP A 332 4.36 23.62 1.47
N TYR A 333 5.35 23.52 2.37
CA TYR A 333 6.75 23.75 2.08
C TYR A 333 7.56 22.54 2.43
N TYR A 334 8.50 22.14 1.57
CA TYR A 334 9.35 20.98 1.83
C TYR A 334 10.80 21.39 1.98
N ARG A 335 11.52 20.67 2.84
CA ARG A 335 12.96 20.79 3.03
C ARG A 335 13.60 19.42 3.11
N TYR A 336 14.69 19.25 2.35
CA TYR A 336 15.62 18.17 2.51
C TYR A 336 16.77 18.67 3.38
N LEU A 337 16.99 18.03 4.52
CA LEU A 337 17.97 18.41 5.50
C LEU A 337 19.04 17.33 5.68
N SER A 338 20.29 17.76 5.94
CA SER A 338 21.31 16.88 6.49
C SER A 338 21.05 16.60 7.98
N PRO A 339 21.67 15.57 8.60
CA PRO A 339 21.58 15.35 10.04
C PRO A 339 22.12 16.51 10.89
N TRP A 340 22.87 17.42 10.29
CA TRP A 340 23.44 18.61 10.92
C TRP A 340 22.66 19.88 10.68
N GLY A 341 21.52 19.78 9.98
CA GLY A 341 20.63 20.91 9.71
C GLY A 341 20.96 21.69 8.45
N ASP A 342 21.91 21.23 7.61
CA ASP A 342 22.14 21.87 6.32
C ASP A 342 20.96 21.64 5.37
N VAL A 343 20.53 22.69 4.70
CA VAL A 343 19.44 22.62 3.73
C VAL A 343 20.00 22.17 2.38
N LEU A 344 19.69 20.95 1.98
CA LEU A 344 20.11 20.38 0.69
C LEU A 344 19.23 20.91 -0.46
N GLN A 345 17.93 20.96 -0.22
CA GLN A 345 16.94 21.48 -1.14
C GLN A 345 15.69 21.91 -0.38
N GLU A 346 15.05 22.97 -0.80
CA GLU A 346 13.79 23.42 -0.23
C GLU A 346 12.88 24.04 -1.32
N GLY A 347 11.59 24.12 -1.06
CA GLY A 347 10.66 24.75 -1.95
C GLY A 347 9.19 24.61 -1.54
N ARG A 348 8.33 25.34 -2.21
CA ARG A 348 6.88 25.14 -2.10
C ARG A 348 6.47 23.86 -2.80
N SER A 349 5.31 23.32 -2.42
CA SER A 349 4.74 22.17 -3.10
C SER A 349 4.68 22.39 -4.62
N PRO A 350 5.35 21.53 -5.42
CA PRO A 350 5.31 21.63 -6.87
C PRO A 350 4.02 21.08 -7.48
N TYR A 351 3.18 20.46 -6.67
CA TYR A 351 1.97 19.76 -7.10
C TYR A 351 0.79 20.72 -7.26
N TRP A 352 -0.01 20.54 -8.28
CA TRP A 352 -1.22 21.33 -8.52
C TRP A 352 -2.26 21.21 -7.40
N HIS A 353 -2.31 20.08 -6.73
CA HIS A 353 -3.18 19.92 -5.57
C HIS A 353 -2.73 20.73 -4.34
N GLY A 354 -1.54 21.36 -4.39
CA GLY A 354 -1.04 22.25 -3.34
C GLY A 354 -0.70 21.58 -2.00
N GLN A 355 -0.77 20.26 -1.90
CA GLN A 355 -0.49 19.49 -0.67
C GLN A 355 0.90 18.83 -0.74
N HIS A 356 1.31 18.18 0.35
CA HIS A 356 2.45 17.26 0.37
C HIS A 356 2.19 16.02 -0.49
N ASN A 357 3.23 15.28 -0.84
CA ASN A 357 3.15 14.11 -1.73
C ASN A 357 2.85 12.78 -1.02
N TYR A 358 2.61 12.80 0.30
CA TYR A 358 2.22 11.62 1.06
C TYR A 358 0.71 11.45 1.10
N VAL A 359 0.27 10.20 1.17
CA VAL A 359 -1.08 9.81 1.57
C VAL A 359 -0.93 9.03 2.86
N PHE A 360 -1.49 9.57 3.93
CA PHE A 360 -1.44 9.01 5.28
C PHE A 360 -2.75 8.34 5.65
N HIS A 361 -2.66 7.30 6.47
CA HIS A 361 -3.82 6.68 7.08
C HIS A 361 -3.45 6.01 8.40
N ALA A 362 -4.31 6.17 9.40
CA ALA A 362 -4.19 5.50 10.70
C ALA A 362 -5.54 4.87 11.08
N TYR A 363 -5.52 3.60 11.47
CA TYR A 363 -6.72 2.87 11.87
C TYR A 363 -6.38 1.67 12.77
N PRO A 364 -7.03 1.53 13.93
CA PRO A 364 -7.88 2.54 14.57
C PRO A 364 -7.07 3.65 15.27
N ILE A 365 -7.63 4.86 15.31
CA ILE A 365 -7.10 5.98 16.07
C ILE A 365 -8.19 6.48 17.04
N ILE A 366 -7.88 6.64 18.31
CA ILE A 366 -8.81 7.07 19.35
C ILE A 366 -8.08 8.07 20.25
N HIS A 367 -8.60 9.30 20.33
CA HIS A 367 -8.00 10.37 21.12
C HIS A 367 -6.50 10.55 20.83
N GLY A 368 -6.12 10.58 19.57
CA GLY A 368 -4.74 10.73 19.13
C GLY A 368 -3.82 9.54 19.38
N LYS A 369 -4.34 8.44 19.92
CA LYS A 369 -3.57 7.22 20.14
C LYS A 369 -3.84 6.24 19.02
N ILE A 370 -2.75 5.73 18.45
CA ILE A 370 -2.77 4.72 17.39
C ILE A 370 -2.76 3.33 18.04
N PHE A 371 -3.68 2.50 17.62
CA PHE A 371 -3.78 1.09 18.00
C PHE A 371 -3.47 0.23 16.78
N ASN A 372 -3.12 -1.02 16.99
CA ASN A 372 -2.92 -1.96 15.91
C ASN A 372 -3.75 -3.24 16.12
N PHE A 373 -4.04 -3.92 15.03
CA PHE A 373 -4.92 -5.08 15.03
C PHE A 373 -4.29 -6.29 15.74
N ILE A 374 -2.98 -6.48 15.62
CA ILE A 374 -2.29 -7.66 16.16
C ILE A 374 -2.11 -7.57 17.67
N GLU A 375 -2.02 -6.37 18.24
CA GLU A 375 -1.80 -6.17 19.69
C GLU A 375 -2.86 -6.90 20.52
N ASP A 376 -4.09 -6.98 20.02
CA ASP A 376 -5.22 -7.62 20.71
C ASP A 376 -5.06 -9.16 20.87
N PHE A 377 -4.19 -9.76 20.07
CA PHE A 377 -3.98 -11.23 20.08
C PHE A 377 -2.70 -11.67 20.79
N ILE A 378 -1.77 -10.74 21.06
CA ILE A 378 -0.44 -11.08 21.59
C ILE A 378 -0.53 -11.83 22.90
N ASP A 379 -1.39 -11.41 23.81
CA ASP A 379 -1.52 -12.08 25.12
C ASP A 379 -2.09 -13.48 24.99
N GLN A 380 -3.04 -13.69 24.08
CA GLN A 380 -3.57 -15.03 23.77
C GLN A 380 -2.50 -15.91 23.16
N GLN A 381 -1.73 -15.39 22.22
CA GLN A 381 -0.63 -16.10 21.59
C GLN A 381 0.45 -16.51 22.59
N ARG A 382 0.82 -15.61 23.51
CA ARG A 382 1.76 -15.92 24.60
C ARG A 382 1.24 -17.04 25.50
N SER A 383 -0.04 -16.98 25.84
CA SER A 383 -0.67 -18.00 26.66
C SER A 383 -0.66 -19.37 25.97
N ILE A 384 -0.97 -19.43 24.66
CA ILE A 384 -0.89 -20.67 23.87
C ILE A 384 0.53 -21.25 23.90
N ASN A 385 1.54 -20.44 23.60
CA ASN A 385 2.93 -20.87 23.56
C ASN A 385 3.44 -21.37 24.93
N ARG A 386 3.09 -20.66 26.02
CA ARG A 386 3.43 -21.07 27.39
C ARG A 386 2.77 -22.39 27.78
N THR A 387 1.48 -22.54 27.47
CA THR A 387 0.74 -23.79 27.75
C THR A 387 1.33 -24.95 26.98
N MET A 388 1.66 -24.76 25.69
CA MET A 388 2.32 -25.80 24.89
C MET A 388 3.70 -26.20 25.45
N THR A 389 4.50 -25.20 25.82
CA THR A 389 5.83 -25.42 26.45
C THR A 389 5.67 -26.16 27.78
N LEU A 390 4.65 -25.83 28.57
CA LEU A 390 4.36 -26.54 29.83
C LEU A 390 3.91 -27.98 29.59
N ILE A 391 3.00 -28.21 28.65
CA ILE A 391 2.54 -29.59 28.30
C ILE A 391 3.72 -30.43 27.84
N ASP A 392 4.58 -29.91 26.97
CA ASP A 392 5.78 -30.62 26.50
C ASP A 392 6.74 -30.93 27.64
N PHE A 393 6.99 -29.97 28.52
CA PHE A 393 7.82 -30.18 29.70
C PHE A 393 7.23 -31.23 30.65
N ILE A 394 5.94 -31.20 30.97
CA ILE A 394 5.26 -32.20 31.81
C ILE A 394 5.33 -33.57 31.14
N ARG A 395 5.07 -33.65 29.83
CA ARG A 395 5.12 -34.90 29.08
C ARG A 395 6.52 -35.52 29.06
N SER A 396 7.53 -34.69 28.82
CA SER A 396 8.92 -35.16 28.79
C SER A 396 9.44 -35.55 30.17
N SER A 397 9.04 -34.82 31.22
CA SER A 397 9.40 -35.15 32.60
C SER A 397 8.60 -36.32 33.18
N SER A 398 7.30 -36.41 32.86
CA SER A 398 6.46 -37.51 33.37
C SER A 398 6.77 -38.86 32.73
N ALA A 399 7.41 -38.86 31.54
CA ALA A 399 7.82 -40.10 30.88
C ALA A 399 8.83 -40.89 31.74
N LYS A 400 9.58 -40.22 32.61
CA LYS A 400 10.53 -40.89 33.51
C LYS A 400 10.12 -40.84 34.98
N GLY A 401 9.22 -39.93 35.41
CA GLY A 401 8.81 -39.72 36.79
C GLY A 401 9.96 -39.26 37.72
N LEU A 402 9.63 -38.92 38.94
CA LEU A 402 10.63 -38.71 39.98
C LEU A 402 10.91 -40.05 40.65
N VAL A 403 12.16 -40.49 40.54
CA VAL A 403 12.58 -41.75 41.24
C VAL A 403 13.22 -41.38 42.57
N VAL A 404 12.66 -41.87 43.63
CA VAL A 404 13.25 -41.76 44.96
C VAL A 404 14.00 -43.07 45.24
N VAL A 405 15.29 -42.95 45.53
CA VAL A 405 16.19 -44.09 45.77
C VAL A 405 16.70 -44.01 47.18
N ASP A 406 16.63 -45.12 47.95
CA ASP A 406 17.28 -45.22 49.22
C ASP A 406 18.77 -45.56 49.00
N GLU A 407 19.63 -44.52 49.17
CA GLU A 407 21.05 -44.60 48.88
C GLU A 407 21.78 -45.63 49.73
N ASP A 408 21.28 -45.89 50.95
CA ASP A 408 21.85 -46.85 51.87
C ASP A 408 21.47 -48.31 51.59
N ALA A 409 20.60 -48.52 50.63
CA ALA A 409 20.09 -49.85 50.32
C ALA A 409 20.96 -50.65 49.34
N PHE A 410 21.90 -50.00 48.64
CA PHE A 410 22.77 -50.64 47.65
C PHE A 410 24.16 -50.94 48.18
N ASP A 411 24.68 -52.16 47.87
CA ASP A 411 26.03 -52.59 48.25
C ASP A 411 27.06 -52.38 47.13
N SER A 412 26.63 -52.20 45.87
CA SER A 412 27.53 -52.29 44.73
C SER A 412 27.37 -51.24 43.67
N MET A 413 26.51 -50.22 43.85
CA MET A 413 26.28 -49.15 42.84
C MET A 413 26.51 -47.79 43.44
N SER A 414 27.21 -46.96 42.68
CA SER A 414 27.41 -45.58 43.02
C SER A 414 26.18 -44.75 42.65
N ARG A 415 26.00 -43.60 43.26
CA ARG A 415 24.93 -42.63 42.94
C ARG A 415 24.99 -42.20 41.47
N GLU A 416 26.16 -42.06 40.89
CA GLU A 416 26.38 -41.65 39.52
C GLU A 416 25.93 -42.72 38.53
N GLU A 417 26.20 -44.03 38.80
CA GLU A 417 25.76 -45.16 37.99
C GLU A 417 24.23 -45.28 37.95
N ILE A 418 23.56 -45.04 39.07
CA ILE A 418 22.10 -45.07 39.16
C ILE A 418 21.49 -43.93 38.31
N ILE A 419 22.11 -42.73 38.37
CA ILE A 419 21.67 -41.58 37.60
C ILE A 419 21.88 -41.81 36.08
N ASP A 420 23.03 -42.35 35.69
CA ASP A 420 23.39 -42.62 34.32
C ASP A 420 22.46 -43.68 33.66
N GLU A 421 22.17 -44.74 34.35
CA GLU A 421 21.24 -45.77 33.87
C GLU A 421 19.78 -45.26 33.86
N TYR A 422 19.40 -44.41 34.79
CA TYR A 422 18.07 -43.80 34.78
C TYR A 422 17.92 -42.80 33.58
N VAL A 423 18.97 -42.14 33.21
CA VAL A 423 18.96 -41.19 32.07
C VAL A 423 18.90 -41.92 30.73
N ARG A 424 19.47 -43.13 30.61
CA ARG A 424 19.45 -43.91 29.36
C ARG A 424 18.02 -44.34 28.96
N TYR A 425 17.77 -44.33 27.67
CA TYR A 425 16.45 -44.64 27.09
C TYR A 425 16.00 -46.08 27.43
N ASN A 426 16.94 -47.06 27.43
CA ASN A 426 16.75 -48.45 27.78
C ASN A 426 17.66 -48.86 28.93
N GLY A 427 17.75 -48.05 29.97
CA GLY A 427 18.61 -48.34 31.12
C GLY A 427 18.15 -49.60 31.87
N VAL A 428 19.07 -50.46 32.20
CA VAL A 428 18.84 -51.68 32.97
C VAL A 428 19.75 -51.66 34.21
N LEU A 429 19.14 -51.55 35.38
CA LEU A 429 19.83 -51.56 36.66
C LEU A 429 20.04 -52.97 37.15
N PHE A 430 21.32 -53.36 37.26
CA PHE A 430 21.74 -54.57 37.96
C PHE A 430 22.16 -54.21 39.36
N CYS A 431 21.29 -54.43 40.35
CA CYS A 431 21.56 -54.06 41.72
C CYS A 431 21.56 -55.27 42.66
N ARG A 432 22.44 -55.23 43.66
CA ARG A 432 22.41 -56.16 44.76
C ARG A 432 21.98 -55.35 46.01
N LEU A 433 20.80 -55.74 46.56
CA LEU A 433 20.25 -55.08 47.73
C LEU A 433 20.79 -55.72 49.02
N LYS A 434 20.93 -54.82 50.03
CA LYS A 434 21.29 -55.31 51.42
C LYS A 434 20.21 -56.21 51.95
N PRO A 435 20.60 -57.21 52.81
CA PRO A 435 19.65 -58.12 53.39
C PRO A 435 18.53 -57.47 54.17
N GLY A 436 17.28 -57.82 53.83
CA GLY A 436 16.07 -57.28 54.49
C GLY A 436 15.44 -56.04 53.78
N LYS A 437 15.96 -55.58 52.64
CA LYS A 437 15.37 -54.53 51.82
C LYS A 437 14.62 -55.13 50.62
N ASP A 438 13.43 -54.59 50.31
CA ASP A 438 12.67 -54.97 49.14
C ASP A 438 12.84 -53.88 48.06
N ILE A 439 12.97 -54.30 46.83
CA ILE A 439 13.20 -53.37 45.70
C ILE A 439 12.11 -52.29 45.57
N ARG A 440 10.88 -52.63 45.92
CA ARG A 440 9.74 -51.70 45.90
C ARG A 440 9.79 -50.62 46.97
N SER A 441 10.51 -50.91 48.10
CA SER A 441 10.73 -49.93 49.18
C SER A 441 11.97 -49.07 48.92
N VAL A 442 12.92 -49.57 48.13
CA VAL A 442 14.21 -48.96 47.85
C VAL A 442 14.12 -47.99 46.64
N ILE A 443 13.37 -48.38 45.61
CA ILE A 443 13.15 -47.54 44.43
C ILE A 443 11.65 -47.32 44.31
N THR A 444 11.23 -46.08 44.54
CA THR A 444 9.82 -45.69 44.37
C THR A 444 9.74 -44.62 43.32
N GLN A 445 8.99 -44.89 42.26
CA GLN A 445 8.69 -43.90 41.24
C GLN A 445 7.45 -43.08 41.65
N LEU A 446 7.66 -41.81 41.95
CA LEU A 446 6.57 -40.89 42.17
C LEU A 446 6.10 -40.38 40.80
N ASN A 447 5.03 -40.96 40.31
CA ASN A 447 4.36 -40.47 39.11
C ASN A 447 3.62 -39.19 39.51
N GLY A 448 4.19 -38.04 39.18
CA GLY A 448 3.44 -36.80 39.16
C GLY A 448 2.42 -36.88 38.03
N ALA A 449 1.27 -37.47 38.29
CA ALA A 449 0.13 -37.40 37.38
C ALA A 449 -0.36 -35.94 37.40
N GLY A 450 0.40 -35.07 36.77
CA GLY A 450 -0.07 -33.69 36.49
C GLY A 450 -1.32 -33.76 35.64
N ALA A 451 -2.24 -32.89 35.89
CA ALA A 451 -3.53 -32.79 35.21
C ALA A 451 -3.36 -32.35 33.75
N ILE A 452 -2.69 -33.19 32.91
CA ILE A 452 -2.47 -32.92 31.48
C ILE A 452 -3.78 -32.71 30.76
N GLN A 453 -4.87 -33.35 31.19
CA GLN A 453 -6.19 -33.19 30.57
C GLN A 453 -6.72 -31.75 30.69
N GLY A 454 -6.60 -31.13 31.86
CA GLY A 454 -7.00 -29.71 32.05
C GLY A 454 -6.19 -28.73 31.20
N ASP A 455 -4.89 -29.02 31.00
CA ASP A 455 -4.03 -28.18 30.16
C ASP A 455 -4.41 -28.28 28.67
N TYR A 456 -4.83 -29.48 28.19
CA TYR A 456 -5.35 -29.65 26.82
C TYR A 456 -6.70 -28.93 26.63
N GLU A 457 -7.59 -28.98 27.62
CA GLU A 457 -8.85 -28.24 27.57
C GLU A 457 -8.62 -26.74 27.55
N LEU A 458 -7.69 -26.23 28.38
CA LEU A 458 -7.27 -24.84 28.39
C LEU A 458 -6.68 -24.42 27.05
N LEU A 459 -5.77 -25.21 26.48
CA LEU A 459 -5.18 -24.95 25.16
C LEU A 459 -6.26 -24.86 24.07
N SER A 460 -7.20 -25.81 24.07
CA SER A 460 -8.31 -25.84 23.12
C SER A 460 -9.20 -24.61 23.26
N LEU A 461 -9.47 -24.17 24.48
CA LEU A 461 -10.20 -22.93 24.74
C LEU A 461 -9.44 -21.71 24.23
N GLN A 462 -8.13 -21.61 24.47
CA GLN A 462 -7.30 -20.50 24.00
C GLN A 462 -7.21 -20.43 22.47
N LEU A 463 -7.09 -21.59 21.81
CA LEU A 463 -7.12 -21.68 20.33
C LEU A 463 -8.47 -21.22 19.75
N LYS A 464 -9.56 -21.48 20.45
CA LYS A 464 -10.87 -20.95 20.06
C LYS A 464 -10.97 -19.45 20.28
N LEU A 465 -10.56 -18.98 21.46
CA LEU A 465 -10.63 -17.55 21.81
C LEU A 465 -9.84 -16.66 20.86
N ILE A 466 -8.63 -17.06 20.43
CA ILE A 466 -7.84 -16.25 19.48
C ILE A 466 -8.56 -16.10 18.12
N ASN A 467 -9.23 -17.17 17.65
CA ASN A 467 -10.01 -17.10 16.42
C ASN A 467 -11.28 -16.25 16.59
N ASP A 468 -11.95 -16.36 17.74
CA ASP A 468 -13.15 -15.58 18.05
C ASP A 468 -12.82 -14.08 18.16
N ILE A 469 -11.70 -13.70 18.81
CA ILE A 469 -11.22 -12.31 18.91
C ILE A 469 -10.84 -11.78 17.53
N ALA A 470 -10.12 -12.59 16.72
CA ALA A 470 -9.73 -12.20 15.36
C ALA A 470 -10.92 -12.06 14.41
N GLY A 471 -12.09 -12.59 14.78
CA GLY A 471 -13.24 -12.65 13.89
C GLY A 471 -13.05 -13.56 12.69
N VAL A 472 -12.06 -14.46 12.74
CA VAL A 472 -11.72 -15.38 11.65
C VAL A 472 -12.30 -16.76 11.96
N ASN A 473 -13.35 -17.13 11.26
CA ASN A 473 -13.96 -18.45 11.43
C ASN A 473 -13.39 -19.51 10.45
N SER A 474 -13.80 -20.77 10.64
CA SER A 474 -13.35 -21.90 9.82
C SER A 474 -13.71 -21.75 8.33
N ALA A 475 -14.84 -21.11 8.01
CA ALA A 475 -15.25 -20.86 6.63
C ALA A 475 -14.29 -19.88 5.91
N MET A 476 -13.81 -18.85 6.62
CA MET A 476 -12.80 -17.91 6.09
C MET A 476 -11.42 -18.59 5.92
N GLN A 477 -11.11 -19.60 6.73
CA GLN A 477 -9.85 -20.35 6.63
C GLN A 477 -9.86 -21.39 5.50
N GLY A 478 -10.93 -21.48 4.71
CA GLY A 478 -11.07 -22.47 3.64
C GLY A 478 -11.19 -23.90 4.13
N LYS A 479 -11.58 -24.12 5.40
CA LYS A 479 -11.83 -25.47 5.92
C LYS A 479 -13.15 -25.99 5.35
N ASP A 480 -13.15 -27.27 4.96
CA ASP A 480 -14.30 -27.91 4.37
C ASP A 480 -15.55 -27.76 5.25
N PRO A 481 -16.69 -27.42 4.66
CA PRO A 481 -17.96 -27.40 5.37
C PRO A 481 -18.28 -28.83 5.86
N SER A 482 -18.96 -28.93 6.99
CA SER A 482 -19.47 -30.24 7.45
C SER A 482 -20.36 -30.84 6.36
N SER A 483 -20.25 -32.18 6.16
CA SER A 483 -21.01 -32.88 5.13
C SER A 483 -22.51 -32.58 5.26
N GLY A 484 -23.13 -32.13 4.17
CA GLY A 484 -24.56 -31.74 4.13
C GLY A 484 -24.83 -30.21 4.23
N THR A 485 -23.81 -29.37 4.37
CA THR A 485 -24.02 -27.91 4.35
C THR A 485 -24.34 -27.43 2.94
N ALA A 486 -25.46 -26.74 2.76
CA ALA A 486 -25.84 -26.17 1.46
C ALA A 486 -24.82 -25.07 1.05
N ALA A 487 -24.47 -25.01 -0.23
CA ALA A 487 -23.50 -24.01 -0.75
C ALA A 487 -23.90 -22.57 -0.41
N SER A 488 -25.20 -22.28 -0.42
CA SER A 488 -25.74 -20.96 -0.05
C SER A 488 -25.52 -20.62 1.42
N LEU A 489 -25.67 -21.60 2.32
CA LEU A 489 -25.41 -21.43 3.76
C LEU A 489 -23.93 -21.19 4.02
N TYR A 490 -23.06 -21.91 3.32
CA TYR A 490 -21.61 -21.72 3.42
C TYR A 490 -21.18 -20.34 2.91
N ALA A 491 -21.73 -19.89 1.79
CA ALA A 491 -21.50 -18.54 1.26
C ALA A 491 -21.95 -17.45 2.26
N GLN A 492 -23.12 -17.62 2.87
CA GLN A 492 -23.65 -16.70 3.88
C GLN A 492 -22.79 -16.71 5.18
N GLN A 493 -22.27 -17.87 5.60
CA GLN A 493 -21.35 -17.96 6.73
C GLN A 493 -20.03 -17.25 6.45
N THR A 494 -19.52 -17.35 5.22
CA THR A 494 -18.30 -16.65 4.78
C THR A 494 -18.51 -15.14 4.75
N GLU A 495 -19.66 -14.69 4.25
CA GLU A 495 -20.03 -13.27 4.21
C GLU A 495 -20.19 -12.69 5.63
N ASN A 496 -20.92 -13.38 6.51
CA ASN A 496 -21.09 -12.97 7.90
C ASN A 496 -19.76 -12.92 8.66
N ALA A 497 -18.85 -13.83 8.36
CA ALA A 497 -17.53 -13.86 8.96
C ALA A 497 -16.67 -12.64 8.55
N SER A 498 -16.81 -12.17 7.31
CA SER A 498 -16.08 -10.99 6.82
C SER A 498 -16.57 -9.67 7.45
N MET A 499 -17.74 -9.65 8.09
CA MET A 499 -18.28 -8.44 8.72
C MET A 499 -17.39 -7.87 9.83
N ASN A 500 -16.71 -8.71 10.60
CA ASN A 500 -15.81 -8.26 11.66
C ASN A 500 -14.60 -7.50 11.12
N LEU A 501 -14.14 -7.87 9.92
CA LEU A 501 -13.01 -7.23 9.25
C LEU A 501 -13.43 -6.11 8.30
N LYS A 502 -14.75 -5.90 8.12
CA LYS A 502 -15.28 -4.90 7.18
C LYS A 502 -14.77 -3.50 7.49
N GLY A 503 -14.71 -3.11 8.77
CA GLY A 503 -14.19 -1.80 9.17
C GLY A 503 -12.74 -1.58 8.72
N LEU A 504 -11.89 -2.60 8.82
CA LEU A 504 -10.50 -2.55 8.35
C LEU A 504 -10.44 -2.41 6.83
N PHE A 505 -11.21 -3.23 6.09
CA PHE A 505 -11.23 -3.18 4.63
C PHE A 505 -11.83 -1.87 4.09
N ASP A 506 -12.93 -1.38 4.65
CA ASP A 506 -13.54 -0.11 4.25
C ASP A 506 -12.61 1.07 4.51
N SER A 507 -11.92 1.05 5.65
CA SER A 507 -10.92 2.04 6.02
C SER A 507 -9.72 2.02 5.04
N PHE A 508 -9.22 0.83 4.72
CA PHE A 508 -8.13 0.67 3.75
C PHE A 508 -8.55 1.03 2.32
N LYS A 509 -9.79 0.72 1.92
CA LYS A 509 -10.36 1.16 0.63
C LYS A 509 -10.41 2.69 0.53
N ALA A 510 -10.81 3.37 1.62
CA ALA A 510 -10.82 4.84 1.66
C ALA A 510 -9.39 5.42 1.53
N PHE A 511 -8.38 4.77 2.12
CA PHE A 511 -6.97 5.13 1.92
C PHE A 511 -6.56 4.99 0.44
N ARG A 512 -6.85 3.86 -0.19
CA ARG A 512 -6.55 3.61 -1.60
C ARG A 512 -7.21 4.64 -2.52
N LYS A 513 -8.48 5.00 -2.25
CA LYS A 513 -9.19 6.04 -3.00
C LYS A 513 -8.45 7.39 -2.94
N ARG A 514 -7.97 7.79 -1.77
CA ARG A 514 -7.19 9.04 -1.61
C ARG A 514 -5.85 8.96 -2.33
N ARG A 515 -5.16 7.80 -2.28
CA ARG A 515 -3.92 7.56 -3.00
C ARG A 515 -4.14 7.69 -4.51
N ASP A 516 -5.16 7.01 -5.04
CA ASP A 516 -5.46 7.02 -6.46
C ASP A 516 -5.90 8.41 -6.95
N LEU A 517 -6.64 9.15 -6.12
CA LEU A 517 -6.97 10.55 -6.42
C LEU A 517 -5.72 11.42 -6.56
N LYS A 518 -4.77 11.27 -5.63
CA LYS A 518 -3.50 12.03 -5.68
C LYS A 518 -2.62 11.58 -6.85
N LEU A 519 -2.59 10.28 -7.16
CA LEU A 519 -1.91 9.73 -8.32
C LEU A 519 -2.52 10.28 -9.63
N MET A 520 -3.84 10.30 -9.75
CA MET A 520 -4.56 10.88 -10.87
C MET A 520 -4.19 12.35 -11.09
N GLN A 521 -4.18 13.14 -10.02
CA GLN A 521 -3.79 14.56 -10.09
C GLN A 521 -2.32 14.74 -10.51
N THR A 522 -1.44 13.84 -10.08
CA THR A 522 -0.03 13.83 -10.49
C THR A 522 0.11 13.51 -11.98
N ILE A 523 -0.59 12.49 -12.46
CA ILE A 523 -0.65 12.14 -13.89
C ILE A 523 -1.19 13.32 -14.70
N GLN A 524 -2.30 13.92 -14.27
CA GLN A 524 -2.92 15.07 -14.93
C GLN A 524 -1.95 16.25 -15.06
N GLN A 525 -1.08 16.47 -14.08
CA GLN A 525 -0.11 17.56 -14.08
C GLN A 525 1.09 17.28 -14.99
N TYR A 526 1.67 16.08 -14.89
CA TYR A 526 3.00 15.80 -15.44
C TYR A 526 3.00 15.05 -16.77
N TYR A 527 1.88 14.44 -17.18
CA TYR A 527 1.79 13.88 -18.52
C TYR A 527 1.55 15.01 -19.52
N ASP A 528 2.64 15.49 -20.13
CA ASP A 528 2.68 16.67 -21.00
C ASP A 528 2.77 16.37 -22.49
N SER A 529 2.95 15.11 -22.82
CA SER A 529 3.03 14.64 -24.20
C SER A 529 1.94 13.60 -24.49
N PRO A 530 1.37 13.58 -25.69
CA PRO A 530 0.44 12.55 -26.10
C PRO A 530 1.06 11.17 -25.99
N ARG A 531 0.32 10.22 -25.43
CA ARG A 531 0.79 8.84 -25.22
C ARG A 531 -0.26 7.86 -25.72
N TYR A 532 0.16 6.84 -26.44
CA TYR A 532 -0.69 5.70 -26.76
C TYR A 532 -0.54 4.65 -25.66
N ILE A 533 -1.65 4.28 -25.03
CA ILE A 533 -1.67 3.33 -23.92
C ILE A 533 -2.59 2.17 -24.32
N GLU A 534 -2.02 1.00 -24.52
CA GLU A 534 -2.76 -0.21 -24.79
C GLU A 534 -2.68 -1.15 -23.57
N LEU A 535 -3.85 -1.48 -23.03
CA LEU A 535 -4.00 -2.45 -21.95
C LEU A 535 -4.51 -3.76 -22.53
N GLY A 536 -3.73 -4.82 -22.41
CA GLY A 536 -4.09 -6.13 -22.95
C GLY A 536 -5.42 -6.64 -22.39
N GLY A 537 -6.29 -7.10 -23.30
CA GLY A 537 -7.53 -7.81 -22.92
C GLY A 537 -8.75 -6.94 -22.64
N LYS A 538 -8.73 -5.64 -22.96
CA LYS A 538 -9.88 -4.74 -22.82
C LYS A 538 -10.19 -4.01 -24.11
N ASP A 539 -11.47 -4.02 -24.49
CA ASP A 539 -11.99 -3.25 -25.63
C ASP A 539 -12.32 -1.81 -25.20
N TYR A 540 -11.28 -0.98 -25.09
CA TYR A 540 -11.47 0.47 -25.05
C TYR A 540 -11.55 1.03 -26.45
N SER A 541 -12.26 2.16 -26.62
CA SER A 541 -12.29 2.83 -27.92
C SER A 541 -10.87 3.27 -28.31
N GLU A 542 -10.52 3.16 -29.60
CA GLU A 542 -9.19 3.55 -30.09
C GLU A 542 -8.85 5.01 -29.76
N GLU A 543 -9.85 5.88 -29.72
CA GLU A 543 -9.69 7.28 -29.35
C GLU A 543 -9.32 7.44 -27.86
N SER A 544 -9.85 6.58 -26.98
CA SER A 544 -9.58 6.64 -25.52
C SER A 544 -8.23 6.05 -25.15
N LYS A 545 -7.65 5.19 -25.99
CA LYS A 545 -6.28 4.67 -25.82
C LYS A 545 -5.23 5.76 -26.08
N TYR A 546 -5.59 6.83 -26.76
CA TYR A 546 -4.71 7.96 -27.02
C TYR A 546 -4.90 9.05 -25.99
N TYR A 547 -3.97 9.14 -25.02
CA TYR A 547 -3.97 10.14 -23.97
C TYR A 547 -3.63 11.52 -24.56
N ASP A 548 -4.56 12.47 -24.46
CA ASP A 548 -4.43 13.84 -24.93
C ASP A 548 -4.29 14.81 -23.73
N PRO A 549 -3.07 15.34 -23.46
CA PRO A 549 -2.84 16.20 -22.30
C PRO A 549 -3.69 17.47 -22.30
N GLU A 550 -3.93 18.08 -23.46
CA GLU A 550 -4.67 19.34 -23.56
C GLU A 550 -6.11 19.20 -23.08
N LYS A 551 -6.75 18.10 -23.41
CA LYS A 551 -8.12 17.80 -22.97
C LYS A 551 -8.18 17.41 -21.49
N VAL A 552 -7.24 16.57 -21.06
CA VAL A 552 -7.24 16.03 -19.68
C VAL A 552 -6.87 17.09 -18.65
N GLN A 553 -5.90 17.98 -18.95
CA GLN A 553 -5.47 19.02 -18.02
C GLN A 553 -6.57 20.04 -17.72
N GLY A 554 -7.49 20.27 -18.66
CA GLY A 554 -8.65 21.16 -18.50
C GLY A 554 -9.81 20.56 -17.70
N ALA A 555 -9.92 19.25 -17.63
CA ALA A 555 -11.08 18.56 -17.10
C ALA A 555 -11.10 18.49 -15.57
N GLN A 556 -12.30 18.57 -14.98
CA GLN A 556 -12.51 18.23 -13.56
C GLN A 556 -12.88 16.78 -13.45
N LEU A 557 -11.98 16.01 -12.86
CA LEU A 557 -12.09 14.57 -12.74
C LEU A 557 -12.45 14.16 -11.31
N ASP A 558 -13.39 13.25 -11.17
CA ASP A 558 -13.70 12.53 -9.95
C ASP A 558 -13.28 11.06 -10.10
N LEU A 559 -12.91 10.42 -8.99
CA LEU A 559 -12.46 9.04 -8.97
C LEU A 559 -13.39 8.18 -8.12
N GLU A 560 -13.81 7.04 -8.67
CA GLU A 560 -14.48 5.98 -7.94
C GLU A 560 -13.72 4.67 -8.04
N LEU A 561 -13.67 3.93 -6.93
CA LEU A 561 -13.12 2.58 -6.92
C LEU A 561 -14.25 1.57 -7.02
N THR A 562 -14.34 0.92 -8.16
CA THR A 562 -15.32 -0.14 -8.39
C THR A 562 -14.74 -1.49 -7.99
N GLU A 563 -15.46 -2.22 -7.16
CA GLU A 563 -15.09 -3.58 -6.77
C GLU A 563 -15.55 -4.56 -7.85
N GLY A 564 -14.60 -5.20 -8.50
CA GLY A 564 -14.85 -6.36 -9.32
C GLY A 564 -14.70 -7.61 -8.46
N THR A 565 -15.77 -8.34 -8.23
CA THR A 565 -15.69 -9.66 -7.60
C THR A 565 -15.13 -10.65 -8.61
N ASN A 566 -13.83 -10.82 -8.61
CA ASN A 566 -13.11 -11.72 -9.52
C ASN A 566 -13.00 -13.15 -8.92
N THR A 567 -14.03 -13.59 -8.17
CA THR A 567 -14.01 -14.96 -7.65
C THR A 567 -14.46 -15.93 -8.72
N PRO A 568 -13.82 -17.10 -8.87
CA PRO A 568 -14.26 -18.12 -9.82
C PRO A 568 -15.73 -18.48 -9.67
N THR A 569 -16.24 -18.46 -8.45
CA THR A 569 -17.65 -18.73 -8.14
C THR A 569 -18.56 -17.63 -8.65
N PHE A 570 -18.17 -16.36 -8.53
CA PHE A 570 -18.94 -15.22 -9.04
C PHE A 570 -18.91 -15.19 -10.57
N GLN A 571 -17.75 -15.43 -11.17
CA GLN A 571 -17.63 -15.56 -12.63
C GLN A 571 -18.48 -16.70 -13.18
N MET A 572 -18.56 -17.83 -12.47
CA MET A 572 -19.46 -18.93 -12.85
C MET A 572 -20.93 -18.51 -12.78
N LEU A 573 -21.34 -17.83 -11.70
CA LEU A 573 -22.71 -17.34 -11.53
C LEU A 573 -23.07 -16.27 -12.57
N GLU A 574 -22.16 -15.35 -12.85
CA GLU A 574 -22.30 -14.31 -13.86
C GLU A 574 -22.45 -14.94 -15.27
N ASN A 575 -21.55 -15.86 -15.62
CA ASN A 575 -21.63 -16.59 -16.87
C ASN A 575 -22.92 -17.44 -16.96
N GLU A 576 -23.34 -18.09 -15.87
CA GLU A 576 -24.61 -18.84 -15.84
C GLU A 576 -25.82 -17.92 -16.02
N PHE A 577 -25.79 -16.73 -15.41
CA PHE A 577 -26.85 -15.73 -15.61
C PHE A 577 -26.88 -15.19 -17.04
N LEU A 578 -25.71 -14.87 -17.61
CA LEU A 578 -25.60 -14.43 -19.00
C LEU A 578 -26.06 -15.51 -19.98
N MET A 579 -25.74 -16.79 -19.73
CA MET A 579 -26.22 -17.92 -20.52
C MET A 579 -27.75 -18.05 -20.48
N LYS A 580 -28.34 -17.88 -19.28
CA LYS A 580 -29.83 -17.88 -19.15
C LYS A 580 -30.48 -16.73 -19.92
N LEU A 581 -29.89 -15.53 -19.88
CA LEU A 581 -30.36 -14.40 -20.64
C LEU A 581 -30.27 -14.65 -22.17
N PHE A 582 -29.19 -15.32 -22.59
CA PHE A 582 -29.03 -15.73 -23.99
C PHE A 582 -30.03 -16.81 -24.41
N GLU A 583 -30.27 -17.83 -23.58
CA GLU A 583 -31.30 -18.86 -23.83
C GLU A 583 -32.71 -18.26 -23.94
N MET A 584 -32.99 -17.20 -23.13
CA MET A 584 -34.25 -16.45 -23.21
C MET A 584 -34.29 -15.45 -24.38
N GLN A 585 -33.25 -15.40 -25.23
CA GLN A 585 -33.10 -14.46 -26.34
C GLN A 585 -33.18 -12.97 -25.93
N ALA A 586 -32.92 -12.68 -24.67
CA ALA A 586 -32.86 -11.31 -24.15
C ALA A 586 -31.58 -10.56 -24.56
N ILE A 587 -30.51 -11.30 -24.84
CA ILE A 587 -29.22 -10.77 -25.31
C ILE A 587 -28.73 -11.57 -26.52
N ASN A 588 -27.94 -10.93 -27.40
CA ASN A 588 -27.34 -11.59 -28.54
C ASN A 588 -25.94 -12.18 -28.17
N VAL A 589 -25.38 -13.00 -29.07
CA VAL A 589 -24.06 -13.65 -28.85
C VAL A 589 -22.96 -12.63 -28.62
N LYS A 590 -23.01 -11.49 -29.29
CA LYS A 590 -22.02 -10.42 -29.16
C LYS A 590 -22.05 -9.82 -27.75
N THR A 591 -23.21 -9.47 -27.25
CA THR A 591 -23.41 -8.96 -25.87
C THR A 591 -23.07 -10.01 -24.80
N LEU A 592 -23.34 -11.30 -25.06
CA LEU A 592 -22.94 -12.38 -24.20
C LEU A 592 -21.40 -12.45 -24.08
N LEU A 593 -20.71 -12.45 -25.24
CA LEU A 593 -19.24 -12.54 -25.25
C LEU A 593 -18.55 -11.29 -24.70
N GLU A 594 -19.11 -10.10 -24.95
CA GLU A 594 -18.59 -8.83 -24.42
C GLU A 594 -18.62 -8.76 -22.89
N ASN A 595 -19.62 -9.36 -22.27
CA ASN A 595 -19.81 -9.31 -20.82
C ASN A 595 -19.41 -10.61 -20.12
N SER A 596 -19.01 -11.67 -20.83
CA SER A 596 -18.63 -12.95 -20.23
C SER A 596 -17.18 -12.95 -19.80
N SER A 597 -16.91 -13.57 -18.66
CA SER A 597 -15.55 -13.81 -18.14
C SER A 597 -14.90 -15.10 -18.67
N LEU A 598 -15.38 -15.62 -19.80
CA LEU A 598 -14.86 -16.84 -20.43
C LEU A 598 -13.48 -16.60 -21.06
N PRO A 599 -12.48 -17.50 -20.85
CA PRO A 599 -11.10 -17.27 -21.27
C PRO A 599 -10.88 -17.07 -22.79
N PHE A 600 -11.87 -17.44 -23.61
CA PHE A 600 -11.80 -17.35 -25.08
C PHE A 600 -12.79 -16.34 -25.67
N ALA A 601 -13.56 -15.66 -24.83
CA ALA A 601 -14.63 -14.75 -25.29
C ALA A 601 -14.09 -13.62 -26.17
N SER A 602 -12.97 -13.01 -25.78
CA SER A 602 -12.31 -11.93 -26.53
C SER A 602 -11.83 -12.37 -27.92
N LYS A 603 -11.28 -13.57 -28.05
CA LYS A 603 -10.81 -14.11 -29.35
C LYS A 603 -11.99 -14.41 -30.28
N ILE A 604 -13.08 -14.95 -29.74
CA ILE A 604 -14.28 -15.23 -30.52
C ILE A 604 -14.93 -13.92 -30.96
N LEU A 605 -14.99 -12.92 -30.07
CA LEU A 605 -15.51 -11.59 -30.39
C LEU A 605 -14.72 -10.91 -31.52
N GLU A 606 -13.40 -10.99 -31.46
CA GLU A 606 -12.51 -10.45 -32.50
C GLU A 606 -12.75 -11.12 -33.85
N SER A 607 -12.94 -12.44 -33.85
CA SER A 607 -13.24 -13.19 -35.07
C SER A 607 -14.62 -12.81 -35.66
N ILE A 608 -15.62 -12.55 -34.78
CA ILE A 608 -16.94 -12.09 -35.22
C ILE A 608 -16.87 -10.67 -35.78
N LYS A 609 -16.14 -9.75 -35.11
CA LYS A 609 -15.92 -8.37 -35.59
C LYS A 609 -15.22 -8.34 -36.96
N ARG A 610 -14.20 -9.19 -37.17
CA ARG A 610 -13.52 -9.32 -38.47
C ARG A 610 -14.48 -9.80 -39.54
N ALA A 611 -15.26 -10.84 -39.24
CA ALA A 611 -16.27 -11.35 -40.19
C ALA A 611 -17.33 -10.31 -40.52
N GLU A 612 -17.79 -9.51 -39.54
CA GLU A 612 -18.74 -8.40 -39.78
C GLU A 612 -18.11 -7.30 -40.65
N GLN A 613 -16.82 -6.95 -40.43
CA GLN A 613 -16.11 -5.99 -41.27
C GLN A 613 -15.92 -6.48 -42.69
N GLU A 614 -15.50 -7.71 -42.88
CA GLU A 614 -15.40 -8.34 -44.22
C GLU A 614 -16.75 -8.40 -44.94
N MET A 615 -17.84 -8.69 -44.22
CA MET A 615 -19.19 -8.64 -44.79
C MET A 615 -19.63 -7.21 -45.17
N ALA A 616 -19.32 -6.21 -44.34
CA ALA A 616 -19.60 -4.80 -44.60
C ALA A 616 -18.80 -4.25 -45.78
N GLU A 617 -17.52 -4.63 -45.90
CA GLU A 617 -16.69 -4.28 -47.06
C GLU A 617 -17.19 -4.94 -48.34
N ASN A 618 -17.60 -6.21 -48.30
CA ASN A 618 -18.18 -6.90 -49.43
C ASN A 618 -19.55 -6.32 -49.83
N GLN A 619 -20.40 -5.87 -48.89
CA GLN A 619 -21.66 -5.18 -49.20
C GLN A 619 -21.41 -3.80 -49.83
N ASN A 620 -20.43 -3.04 -49.36
CA ASN A 620 -20.02 -1.76 -49.95
C ASN A 620 -19.45 -1.94 -51.37
N MET A 621 -18.73 -3.03 -51.66
CA MET A 621 -18.27 -3.36 -53.00
C MET A 621 -19.43 -3.74 -53.95
N THR A 622 -20.46 -4.37 -53.43
CA THR A 622 -21.64 -4.76 -54.25
C THR A 622 -22.55 -3.58 -54.60
N GLN A 623 -22.42 -2.44 -53.86
CA GLN A 623 -23.16 -1.19 -54.14
C GLN A 623 -22.34 -0.15 -54.94
N MET A 624 -21.13 -0.47 -55.40
CA MET A 624 -20.37 0.42 -56.25
C MET A 624 -21.00 0.55 -57.65
N ASP A 625 -21.06 1.80 -58.12
CA ASP A 625 -21.59 2.19 -59.41
C ASP A 625 -20.93 1.40 -60.56
N PRO A 626 -21.65 0.79 -61.46
CA PRO A 626 -21.09 0.00 -62.59
C PRO A 626 -20.07 0.75 -63.46
N ALA A 627 -20.15 2.10 -63.47
CA ALA A 627 -19.23 2.94 -64.21
C ALA A 627 -17.85 3.02 -63.52
N LEU A 628 -17.78 2.95 -62.18
CA LEU A 628 -16.52 2.95 -61.42
C LEU A 628 -15.84 1.56 -61.49
N MET A 629 -16.62 0.49 -61.54
CA MET A 629 -16.15 -0.88 -61.74
C MET A 629 -15.42 -1.07 -63.10
N GLN A 630 -15.95 -0.46 -64.15
CA GLN A 630 -15.31 -0.50 -65.49
C GLN A 630 -13.97 0.31 -65.51
N GLN A 631 -13.89 1.37 -64.75
CA GLN A 631 -12.68 2.21 -64.68
C GLN A 631 -11.57 1.52 -63.90
N ILE A 632 -11.88 0.79 -62.84
CA ILE A 632 -10.93 0.01 -62.02
C ILE A 632 -10.46 -1.23 -62.82
N ALA A 633 -11.38 -1.88 -63.55
CA ALA A 633 -11.05 -3.04 -64.43
C ALA A 633 -10.08 -2.68 -65.55
N SER A 634 -10.14 -1.45 -66.03
CA SER A 634 -9.19 -0.99 -67.09
C SER A 634 -7.85 -0.61 -66.59
N GLN A 635 -7.70 -0.30 -65.29
CA GLN A 635 -6.41 0.13 -64.67
C GLN A 635 -5.62 -1.01 -63.97
N ASN A 636 -6.31 -2.08 -63.53
CA ASN A 636 -5.62 -3.15 -62.78
C ASN A 636 -6.32 -4.53 -62.95
N PRO A 637 -6.06 -5.26 -64.05
CA PRO A 637 -6.73 -6.53 -64.34
C PRO A 637 -6.48 -7.65 -63.33
N ALA A 638 -5.31 -7.64 -62.63
CA ALA A 638 -4.99 -8.61 -61.58
C ALA A 638 -5.84 -8.51 -60.31
N LEU A 639 -6.39 -7.32 -60.02
CA LEU A 639 -7.26 -7.08 -58.89
C LEU A 639 -8.67 -7.59 -59.15
N MET A 640 -9.12 -7.55 -60.41
CA MET A 640 -10.44 -8.06 -60.87
C MET A 640 -10.46 -9.60 -60.83
N GLU A 641 -9.40 -10.26 -61.18
CA GLU A 641 -9.30 -11.72 -61.12
C GLU A 641 -9.37 -12.27 -59.71
N LYS A 642 -8.79 -11.52 -58.74
CA LYS A 642 -8.86 -11.82 -57.33
C LYS A 642 -10.26 -11.59 -56.77
N MET A 643 -10.93 -10.53 -57.18
CA MET A 643 -12.32 -10.18 -56.75
C MET A 643 -13.35 -11.17 -57.31
N MET A 644 -13.14 -11.69 -58.54
CA MET A 644 -14.05 -12.71 -59.15
C MET A 644 -13.87 -14.09 -58.51
N ASN A 645 -12.65 -14.44 -58.06
CA ASN A 645 -12.40 -15.70 -57.38
C ASN A 645 -12.96 -15.71 -55.94
N ASP A 646 -12.95 -14.56 -55.22
CA ASP A 646 -13.50 -14.44 -53.85
C ASP A 646 -15.05 -14.39 -53.87
N SER A 647 -15.69 -13.90 -54.94
CA SER A 647 -17.15 -13.88 -55.05
C SER A 647 -17.79 -15.23 -55.36
N ASN A 648 -17.04 -16.23 -55.75
CA ASN A 648 -17.54 -17.60 -56.06
C ASN A 648 -17.34 -18.61 -54.92
N ALA A 649 -16.75 -18.22 -53.78
CA ALA A 649 -16.71 -19.05 -52.61
C ALA A 649 -18.03 -18.96 -51.85
N SER A 650 -18.84 -19.99 -51.90
CA SER A 650 -20.10 -20.03 -51.15
C SER A 650 -19.85 -20.14 -49.64
N PRO A 651 -20.67 -19.49 -48.77
CA PRO A 651 -20.40 -19.38 -47.32
C PRO A 651 -20.54 -20.68 -46.49
N GLN A 652 -20.77 -21.83 -47.14
CA GLN A 652 -21.08 -23.07 -46.43
C GLN A 652 -19.91 -24.04 -46.25
N ASP A 653 -18.79 -23.88 -46.96
CA ASP A 653 -17.67 -24.85 -46.91
C ASP A 653 -16.53 -24.52 -45.94
N GLY A 654 -16.54 -23.32 -45.30
CA GLY A 654 -15.48 -22.87 -44.41
C GLY A 654 -15.56 -23.34 -42.95
N ILE A 655 -16.70 -23.87 -42.51
CA ILE A 655 -16.93 -24.18 -41.07
C ILE A 655 -16.66 -25.66 -40.71
N ILE A 656 -16.51 -26.54 -41.69
CA ILE A 656 -16.37 -28.00 -41.42
C ILE A 656 -14.90 -28.49 -41.46
N GLN A 657 -13.93 -27.71 -41.93
CA GLN A 657 -12.53 -28.16 -42.06
C GLN A 657 -11.57 -27.70 -40.94
N GLN A 658 -12.05 -26.99 -39.91
CA GLN A 658 -11.19 -26.60 -38.76
C GLN A 658 -11.58 -27.28 -37.42
N ALA A 659 -12.43 -28.28 -37.44
CA ALA A 659 -12.81 -29.06 -36.25
C ALA A 659 -12.57 -30.56 -36.43
N ALA A 660 -11.46 -30.96 -37.07
CA ALA A 660 -10.96 -32.34 -37.07
C ALA A 660 -9.47 -32.37 -36.63
#